data_158357e027e873d186fbd77c37b0f64d
#
_entry.id   158357e027e873d186fbd77c37b0f64d
#
_cell.length_a   1.000
_cell.length_b   1.000
_cell.length_c   1.000
_cell.angle_alpha   90.00
_cell.angle_beta   90.00
_cell.angle_gamma   90.00
#
_symmetry.space_group_name_H-M   'P 1'
#
loop_
_entity.id
_entity.type
_entity.pdbx_description
1 polymer ?
#
loop_
_entity_poly.entity_id
_entity_poly.type
_entity_poly.pdbx_seq_one_letter_code
_entity_poly.pdbx_strand_id
1 'polypeptide(L)'
;MATNIDKSFYQAPTGADAADDTGLTAIEIDLGNPEDVLEIVDDTPEDFNANLAEEMDEGDMSSMLSDLDADIDNDKASRKEWEKAYTDGLKLLGLQIEERTEPWSGACGVFHPMITEAVVRFQSETVTETFPAAGPVRTKIIGKETPEKKQSAARVETDMNYQLTEVMKEFRPEHERMMWSLPAAGSSFKKVYYDPSLGRQVSIFVPAEDMLIPYGTSDMSMCYRVTHLMRKTKNELRKLQKAGFYRDFDLPDPPKVSDEIQQAKDKETGFSDINDDRYIIAESHVDMDMPGHEDLDADGEETGIALPYVVTYIKGTNDVLAIRRNWEENDALQLKRQHFVHYQYIPGFGAYGFGLFHLIGGFAKSATSIMRQLVDAGTLSNLPGGLKSRGLRIKGDDTPIAPGEFRDVDIGSGTLRDSILPLPYKEPSAVLYSLLQNIVDEGRRFASTADMNVGEMSANAPVGTTLALLERQLKIMTAVQARVHFSFKQELQLLAGIIRDYTEPDYTFEPDVGGPQAKRTDYEDVDILPVSDPNAATLSQRVVQYQAVLQMAQMAPDIYDMPQLHRAMLEVMGVKNADKLVPLPEDQKPKDPVSENMALLRLEPSKAFFYQDHQAHIAVHMAMMQDPTVMQLIGQNPKAGQIQAALTAHVAEHVGYAYRAQIEQQLGMPLPPEDEKLPPQVELALSGMMAQAAQQTLQQNQAQAAQQQAQQQQQDPVVQMQQQELQIKQQALQIQQQEVQIKAQQAQAQAQNKQQELQLKAQIAEKQIQKIGTDTALSLAKLELEKERMQGERQAEQGKMNAQQTQAGVQMGVDIAKHKATADKQKPTEQT
;
A
#
# COMPACT_ATOMS: atom_id res chain seq x y z
N MET A 1 1.36 24.56 -19.44
CA MET A 1 1.41 24.17 -18.03
C MET A 1 0.01 24.38 -17.47
N ALA A 2 -0.65 23.32 -17.02
CA ALA A 2 -1.96 23.49 -16.41
C ALA A 2 -1.75 24.21 -15.07
N THR A 3 -2.42 25.32 -14.87
CA THR A 3 -2.43 26.02 -13.60
C THR A 3 -3.26 25.19 -12.63
N ASN A 4 -2.62 24.70 -11.56
CA ASN A 4 -3.31 23.96 -10.50
C ASN A 4 -4.29 24.92 -9.79
N ILE A 5 -5.55 24.88 -10.18
CA ILE A 5 -6.62 25.61 -9.51
C ILE A 5 -7.11 24.68 -8.40
N ASP A 6 -6.74 24.99 -7.18
CA ASP A 6 -7.08 24.20 -6.02
C ASP A 6 -8.46 24.56 -5.48
N LYS A 7 -9.52 24.05 -6.13
CA LYS A 7 -10.91 24.19 -5.64
C LYS A 7 -11.32 23.03 -4.71
N SER A 8 -10.51 21.96 -4.59
CA SER A 8 -10.86 20.80 -3.78
C SER A 8 -10.94 21.08 -2.29
N PHE A 9 -10.27 22.13 -1.84
CA PHE A 9 -10.43 22.57 -0.46
C PHE A 9 -11.86 23.03 -0.12
N TYR A 10 -12.69 23.30 -1.13
CA TYR A 10 -13.77 24.23 -0.98
C TYR A 10 -15.06 23.84 -1.69
N GLN A 11 -15.11 22.76 -2.39
CA GLN A 11 -16.32 22.30 -3.08
C GLN A 11 -16.59 20.85 -2.75
N ALA A 12 -17.77 20.58 -2.22
CA ALA A 12 -18.28 19.22 -2.13
C ALA A 12 -18.42 18.61 -3.53
N PRO A 13 -18.28 17.29 -3.68
CA PRO A 13 -18.51 16.62 -4.95
C PRO A 13 -19.91 16.98 -5.47
N THR A 14 -19.96 17.60 -6.63
CA THR A 14 -21.23 17.87 -7.33
C THR A 14 -21.74 16.57 -7.95
N GLY A 15 -22.12 15.66 -7.11
CA GLY A 15 -22.65 14.35 -7.51
C GLY A 15 -23.90 14.02 -6.77
N ALA A 16 -24.90 14.89 -6.82
CA ALA A 16 -26.26 14.51 -6.56
C ALA A 16 -27.13 15.64 -7.06
N ASP A 17 -27.94 15.32 -8.03
CA ASP A 17 -29.17 15.97 -8.40
C ASP A 17 -29.18 17.48 -8.17
N ALA A 18 -28.62 18.24 -9.10
CA ALA A 18 -29.19 19.53 -9.43
C ALA A 18 -30.61 19.24 -9.95
N ALA A 19 -31.48 18.80 -9.07
CA ALA A 19 -32.91 19.00 -9.25
C ALA A 19 -33.07 20.50 -9.35
N ASP A 20 -33.50 20.93 -10.51
CA ASP A 20 -34.13 22.22 -10.73
C ASP A 20 -35.12 22.49 -9.60
N ASP A 21 -34.70 22.96 -8.48
CA ASP A 21 -35.53 23.57 -7.49
C ASP A 21 -35.37 25.11 -7.61
N THR A 22 -35.76 25.63 -8.76
CA THR A 22 -36.25 26.99 -8.85
C THR A 22 -37.61 27.03 -8.19
N GLY A 23 -37.63 26.70 -6.90
CA GLY A 23 -38.78 26.94 -6.02
C GLY A 23 -38.88 28.38 -5.66
N LEU A 24 -38.96 29.27 -6.64
CA LEU A 24 -39.60 30.58 -6.47
C LEU A 24 -41.06 30.30 -6.25
N THR A 25 -41.48 29.97 -5.04
CA THR A 25 -42.84 30.25 -4.56
C THR A 25 -42.96 31.73 -4.52
N ALA A 26 -43.56 32.29 -5.56
CA ALA A 26 -44.05 33.67 -5.53
C ALA A 26 -45.08 33.76 -4.40
N ILE A 27 -44.63 34.28 -3.25
CA ILE A 27 -45.53 34.70 -2.21
C ILE A 27 -46.02 36.10 -2.65
N GLU A 28 -47.25 36.16 -3.12
CA GLU A 28 -47.96 37.40 -3.40
C GLU A 28 -48.24 38.05 -2.06
N ILE A 29 -47.35 39.03 -1.63
CA ILE A 29 -47.55 39.82 -0.44
C ILE A 29 -48.27 41.08 -0.83
N ASP A 30 -49.52 41.21 -0.36
CA ASP A 30 -50.37 42.45 -0.50
C ASP A 30 -49.76 43.54 0.35
N LEU A 31 -48.91 44.40 -0.25
CA LEU A 31 -48.33 45.58 0.36
C LEU A 31 -49.36 46.73 0.49
N GLY A 32 -50.06 46.75 1.59
CA GLY A 32 -51.02 47.77 1.89
C GLY A 32 -50.44 49.17 2.18
N ASN A 33 -49.16 49.42 2.05
CA ASN A 33 -48.58 50.76 2.30
C ASN A 33 -47.27 50.96 1.51
N PRO A 34 -47.10 52.03 0.71
CA PRO A 34 -45.95 52.25 -0.17
C PRO A 34 -44.68 52.76 0.54
N GLU A 35 -44.61 52.80 1.84
CA GLU A 35 -43.45 53.29 2.61
C GLU A 35 -42.70 52.20 3.42
N ASP A 36 -43.19 50.99 3.43
CA ASP A 36 -42.49 49.89 4.06
C ASP A 36 -41.47 49.29 3.06
N VAL A 37 -40.25 49.76 3.07
CA VAL A 37 -39.11 49.10 2.45
C VAL A 37 -38.83 47.85 3.26
N LEU A 38 -39.33 46.68 2.82
CA LEU A 38 -38.84 45.41 3.30
C LEU A 38 -37.42 45.26 2.75
N GLU A 39 -36.40 45.36 3.61
CA GLU A 39 -35.09 44.78 3.32
C GLU A 39 -35.33 43.28 3.13
N ILE A 40 -35.23 42.85 1.88
CA ILE A 40 -35.16 41.42 1.58
C ILE A 40 -33.80 40.98 2.13
N VAL A 41 -33.80 40.49 3.36
CA VAL A 41 -32.70 39.68 3.84
C VAL A 41 -32.67 38.47 2.93
N ASP A 42 -31.66 38.39 2.12
CA ASP A 42 -31.39 37.27 1.22
C ASP A 42 -31.05 36.06 2.12
N ASP A 43 -32.05 35.31 2.51
CA ASP A 43 -31.96 34.12 3.38
C ASP A 43 -31.59 32.89 2.55
N THR A 44 -30.82 33.11 1.46
CA THR A 44 -30.16 31.98 0.78
C THR A 44 -29.12 31.40 1.74
N PRO A 45 -29.17 30.10 2.08
CA PRO A 45 -28.17 29.53 2.96
C PRO A 45 -26.81 29.81 2.33
N GLU A 46 -25.92 30.44 3.11
CA GLU A 46 -24.54 30.71 2.70
C GLU A 46 -23.93 29.41 2.16
N ASP A 47 -23.37 29.46 0.95
CA ASP A 47 -22.63 28.31 0.43
C ASP A 47 -21.50 28.02 1.42
N PHE A 48 -21.53 26.83 2.06
CA PHE A 48 -20.51 26.40 3.02
C PHE A 48 -19.10 26.59 2.47
N ASN A 49 -18.93 26.45 1.17
CA ASN A 49 -17.68 26.55 0.46
C ASN A 49 -17.38 27.96 -0.10
N ALA A 50 -18.19 28.97 0.23
CA ALA A 50 -17.97 30.34 -0.21
C ALA A 50 -16.59 30.89 0.24
N ASN A 51 -16.10 31.88 -0.50
CA ASN A 51 -14.90 32.62 -0.11
C ASN A 51 -15.28 33.71 0.88
N LEU A 52 -15.12 33.44 2.18
CA LEU A 52 -15.50 34.40 3.25
C LEU A 52 -14.83 35.77 3.11
N ALA A 53 -13.70 35.86 2.43
CA ALA A 53 -13.00 37.12 2.17
C ALA A 53 -13.78 38.09 1.26
N GLU A 54 -14.86 37.65 0.60
CA GLU A 54 -15.71 38.49 -0.22
C GLU A 54 -16.75 39.23 0.64
N GLU A 55 -17.09 38.72 1.82
CA GLU A 55 -18.13 39.21 2.72
C GLU A 55 -17.57 39.95 3.92
N MET A 56 -16.33 39.68 4.32
CA MET A 56 -15.67 40.24 5.48
C MET A 56 -15.31 41.73 5.29
N ASP A 57 -15.35 42.48 6.38
CA ASP A 57 -14.86 43.88 6.41
C ASP A 57 -13.33 43.95 6.18
N GLU A 58 -12.87 44.89 5.37
CA GLU A 58 -11.45 45.07 5.08
C GLU A 58 -10.63 45.42 6.34
N GLY A 59 -11.22 46.07 7.34
CA GLY A 59 -10.56 46.38 8.61
C GLY A 59 -10.26 45.14 9.42
N ASP A 60 -11.25 44.25 9.56
CA ASP A 60 -11.11 42.97 10.28
C ASP A 60 -10.15 42.05 9.57
N MET A 61 -10.23 41.91 8.25
CA MET A 61 -9.27 41.15 7.43
C MET A 61 -7.84 41.67 7.62
N SER A 62 -7.64 43.00 7.62
CA SER A 62 -6.30 43.58 7.77
C SER A 62 -5.72 43.34 9.16
N SER A 63 -6.54 43.43 10.21
CA SER A 63 -6.12 43.18 11.60
C SER A 63 -5.73 41.72 11.78
N MET A 64 -6.62 40.80 11.41
CA MET A 64 -6.40 39.36 11.46
C MET A 64 -5.13 38.93 10.69
N LEU A 65 -4.98 39.49 9.47
CA LEU A 65 -3.84 39.13 8.62
C LEU A 65 -2.52 39.67 9.18
N SER A 66 -2.54 40.86 9.81
CA SER A 66 -1.33 41.43 10.45
C SER A 66 -0.80 40.50 11.55
N ASP A 67 -1.70 39.97 12.37
CA ASP A 67 -1.34 39.04 13.45
C ASP A 67 -0.85 37.70 12.88
N LEU A 68 -1.55 37.18 11.88
CA LEU A 68 -1.16 35.93 11.20
C LEU A 68 0.21 36.04 10.47
N ASP A 69 0.45 37.19 9.79
CA ASP A 69 1.71 37.40 9.08
C ASP A 69 2.89 37.56 10.05
N ALA A 70 2.68 38.25 11.18
CA ALA A 70 3.67 38.33 12.25
C ALA A 70 4.00 36.95 12.85
N ASP A 71 3.02 36.14 13.05
CA ASP A 71 3.17 34.75 13.51
C ASP A 71 3.96 33.90 12.52
N ILE A 72 3.64 34.01 11.23
CA ILE A 72 4.36 33.30 10.15
C ILE A 72 5.81 33.76 10.04
N ASP A 73 6.07 35.08 10.22
CA ASP A 73 7.44 35.58 10.26
C ASP A 73 8.21 35.12 11.50
N ASN A 74 7.54 34.93 12.64
CA ASN A 74 8.13 34.30 13.81
C ASN A 74 8.46 32.81 13.55
N ASP A 75 7.57 32.08 12.90
CA ASP A 75 7.83 30.68 12.51
C ASP A 75 9.06 30.59 11.57
N LYS A 76 9.16 31.49 10.59
CA LYS A 76 10.34 31.58 9.70
C LYS A 76 11.60 31.95 10.49
N ALA A 77 11.53 32.91 11.39
CA ALA A 77 12.67 33.31 12.22
C ALA A 77 13.14 32.18 13.15
N SER A 78 12.22 31.36 13.66
CA SER A 78 12.52 30.25 14.57
C SER A 78 13.40 29.15 13.94
N ARG A 79 13.34 28.98 12.61
CA ARG A 79 14.12 27.97 11.87
C ARG A 79 15.34 28.51 11.15
N LYS A 80 15.79 29.75 11.41
CA LYS A 80 16.90 30.41 10.72
C LYS A 80 18.22 29.61 10.71
N GLU A 81 18.54 28.96 11.83
CA GLU A 81 19.73 28.10 11.90
C GLU A 81 19.60 26.85 11.03
N TRP A 82 18.39 26.29 10.91
CA TRP A 82 18.11 25.19 9.99
C TRP A 82 18.28 25.65 8.53
N GLU A 83 17.74 26.81 8.15
CA GLU A 83 17.90 27.39 6.82
C GLU A 83 19.35 27.61 6.44
N LYS A 84 20.16 28.09 7.40
CA LYS A 84 21.60 28.25 7.21
C LYS A 84 22.31 26.90 7.00
N ALA A 85 22.00 25.91 7.83
CA ALA A 85 22.54 24.56 7.66
C ALA A 85 22.16 23.95 6.31
N TYR A 86 20.94 24.18 5.87
CA TYR A 86 20.43 23.75 4.57
C TYR A 86 21.17 24.45 3.40
N THR A 87 21.32 25.75 3.46
CA THR A 87 22.05 26.58 2.46
C THR A 87 23.53 26.15 2.35
N ASP A 88 24.19 25.93 3.48
CA ASP A 88 25.57 25.42 3.49
C ASP A 88 25.63 23.98 2.95
N GLY A 89 24.61 23.17 3.21
CA GLY A 89 24.48 21.82 2.67
C GLY A 89 24.35 21.77 1.15
N LEU A 90 23.58 22.71 0.56
CA LEU A 90 23.43 22.82 -0.90
C LEU A 90 24.78 23.00 -1.60
N LYS A 91 25.68 23.84 -1.05
CA LYS A 91 27.05 24.04 -1.57
C LYS A 91 27.87 22.75 -1.55
N LEU A 92 27.65 21.90 -0.51
CA LEU A 92 28.39 20.64 -0.36
C LEU A 92 27.92 19.52 -1.32
N LEU A 93 26.80 19.71 -2.03
CA LEU A 93 26.42 18.85 -3.15
C LEU A 93 27.47 18.90 -4.29
N GLY A 94 28.18 20.04 -4.44
CA GLY A 94 29.23 20.16 -5.44
C GLY A 94 28.74 20.12 -6.89
N LEU A 95 27.55 20.65 -7.13
CA LEU A 95 26.93 20.69 -8.47
C LEU A 95 27.65 21.67 -9.39
N GLN A 96 28.32 22.68 -8.82
CA GLN A 96 29.16 23.62 -9.56
C GLN A 96 30.64 23.49 -9.17
N ILE A 97 31.53 23.83 -10.11
CA ILE A 97 32.96 24.00 -9.83
C ILE A 97 33.18 25.42 -9.33
N GLU A 98 33.63 25.54 -8.09
CA GLU A 98 33.94 26.85 -7.49
C GLU A 98 35.21 27.42 -8.06
N GLU A 99 35.15 28.62 -8.68
CA GLU A 99 36.34 29.38 -9.08
C GLU A 99 36.93 30.05 -7.83
N ARG A 100 38.01 29.47 -7.30
CA ARG A 100 38.68 30.02 -6.13
C ARG A 100 39.79 31.01 -6.49
N THR A 101 39.76 32.10 -5.79
CA THR A 101 40.81 33.13 -5.87
C THR A 101 41.78 33.06 -4.71
N GLU A 102 41.48 32.36 -3.65
CA GLU A 102 42.26 32.10 -2.47
C GLU A 102 42.61 30.63 -2.30
N PRO A 103 43.85 30.26 -1.92
CA PRO A 103 45.02 31.10 -1.64
C PRO A 103 45.69 31.71 -2.86
N TRP A 104 45.35 31.32 -4.07
CA TRP A 104 45.73 31.95 -5.35
C TRP A 104 44.62 31.75 -6.40
N SER A 105 44.63 32.59 -7.44
CA SER A 105 43.67 32.46 -8.56
C SER A 105 43.88 31.16 -9.32
N GLY A 106 42.85 30.34 -9.42
CA GLY A 106 42.89 28.99 -10.01
C GLY A 106 43.22 27.86 -9.02
N ALA A 107 43.13 28.11 -7.73
CA ALA A 107 43.19 27.05 -6.68
C ALA A 107 42.06 26.04 -6.88
N CYS A 108 42.23 24.81 -6.39
CA CYS A 108 41.28 23.73 -6.58
C CYS A 108 39.91 24.04 -5.99
N GLY A 109 38.88 24.11 -6.85
CA GLY A 109 37.47 24.40 -6.50
C GLY A 109 36.57 23.18 -6.42
N VAL A 110 37.12 21.98 -6.47
CA VAL A 110 36.34 20.71 -6.49
C VAL A 110 35.75 20.42 -5.11
N PHE A 111 34.55 19.89 -5.08
CA PHE A 111 33.89 19.34 -3.89
C PHE A 111 33.93 17.81 -3.89
N HIS A 112 34.02 17.24 -2.68
CA HIS A 112 33.95 15.79 -2.53
C HIS A 112 32.46 15.34 -2.67
N PRO A 113 32.11 14.40 -3.57
CA PRO A 113 30.71 14.09 -3.92
C PRO A 113 30.00 13.15 -2.93
N MET A 114 30.48 13.08 -1.66
CA MET A 114 29.97 12.13 -0.66
C MET A 114 28.46 12.28 -0.43
N ILE A 115 27.95 13.50 -0.29
CA ILE A 115 26.53 13.76 -0.06
C ILE A 115 25.71 13.44 -1.30
N THR A 116 26.17 13.85 -2.47
CA THR A 116 25.50 13.62 -3.75
C THR A 116 25.40 12.12 -4.04
N GLU A 117 26.47 11.35 -3.79
CA GLU A 117 26.48 9.89 -3.89
C GLU A 117 25.40 9.27 -2.99
N ALA A 118 25.31 9.70 -1.73
CA ALA A 118 24.33 9.19 -0.78
C ALA A 118 22.89 9.55 -1.17
N VAL A 119 22.67 10.79 -1.62
CA VAL A 119 21.35 11.27 -2.06
C VAL A 119 20.84 10.49 -3.30
N VAL A 120 21.70 10.36 -4.33
CA VAL A 120 21.34 9.65 -5.57
C VAL A 120 21.09 8.17 -5.32
N ARG A 121 21.89 7.54 -4.45
CA ARG A 121 21.69 6.14 -4.08
C ARG A 121 20.36 5.94 -3.37
N PHE A 122 20.06 6.74 -2.36
CA PHE A 122 18.79 6.70 -1.65
C PHE A 122 17.60 6.87 -2.59
N GLN A 123 17.65 7.90 -3.46
CA GLN A 123 16.59 8.14 -4.45
C GLN A 123 16.38 6.90 -5.34
N SER A 124 17.46 6.36 -5.92
CA SER A 124 17.38 5.24 -6.86
C SER A 124 16.79 3.98 -6.20
N GLU A 125 17.22 3.66 -4.99
CA GLU A 125 16.73 2.51 -4.24
C GLU A 125 15.26 2.68 -3.84
N THR A 126 14.91 3.85 -3.26
CA THR A 126 13.56 4.10 -2.75
C THR A 126 12.53 4.23 -3.87
N VAL A 127 12.87 4.88 -4.98
CA VAL A 127 11.95 4.99 -6.14
C VAL A 127 11.68 3.61 -6.75
N THR A 128 12.69 2.76 -6.85
CA THR A 128 12.52 1.39 -7.37
C THR A 128 11.60 0.55 -6.47
N GLU A 129 11.66 0.74 -5.16
CA GLU A 129 10.81 0.04 -4.20
C GLU A 129 9.38 0.58 -4.18
N THR A 130 9.21 1.90 -4.26
CA THR A 130 7.89 2.55 -4.19
C THR A 130 7.09 2.43 -5.49
N PHE A 131 7.75 2.25 -6.65
CA PHE A 131 7.12 2.10 -7.97
C PHE A 131 7.52 0.80 -8.67
N PRO A 132 7.08 -0.36 -8.17
CA PRO A 132 7.29 -1.62 -8.89
C PRO A 132 6.47 -1.67 -10.18
N ALA A 133 6.81 -2.58 -11.08
CA ALA A 133 6.15 -2.72 -12.38
C ALA A 133 4.64 -3.05 -12.30
N ALA A 134 4.18 -3.59 -11.17
CA ALA A 134 2.77 -3.89 -10.92
C ALA A 134 1.97 -2.67 -10.43
N GLY A 135 2.62 -1.55 -10.17
CA GLY A 135 2.03 -0.34 -9.59
C GLY A 135 2.33 -0.17 -8.10
N PRO A 136 2.18 1.05 -7.56
CA PRO A 136 2.55 1.39 -6.18
C PRO A 136 1.52 0.98 -5.12
N VAL A 137 0.30 0.64 -5.51
CA VAL A 137 -0.84 0.43 -4.61
C VAL A 137 -1.18 -1.03 -4.45
N ARG A 138 -1.50 -1.40 -3.22
CA ARG A 138 -2.07 -2.67 -2.80
C ARG A 138 -3.26 -2.41 -1.89
N THR A 139 -4.26 -3.29 -1.93
CA THR A 139 -5.46 -3.15 -1.11
C THR A 139 -5.52 -4.16 0.03
N LYS A 140 -6.20 -3.77 1.12
CA LYS A 140 -6.50 -4.63 2.26
C LYS A 140 -7.96 -4.50 2.65
N ILE A 141 -8.66 -5.61 2.79
CA ILE A 141 -10.07 -5.63 3.15
C ILE A 141 -10.26 -5.27 4.62
N ILE A 142 -11.21 -4.39 4.90
CA ILE A 142 -11.62 -4.02 6.27
C ILE A 142 -12.72 -4.99 6.73
N GLY A 143 -12.50 -5.64 7.88
CA GLY A 143 -13.46 -6.58 8.48
C GLY A 143 -13.39 -8.00 7.92
N LYS A 144 -14.56 -8.67 7.76
CA LYS A 144 -14.62 -10.05 7.26
C LYS A 144 -14.43 -10.07 5.75
N GLU A 145 -13.60 -10.98 5.29
CA GLU A 145 -13.41 -11.23 3.86
C GLU A 145 -14.64 -11.94 3.28
N THR A 146 -15.30 -11.29 2.34
CA THR A 146 -16.37 -11.88 1.51
C THR A 146 -15.92 -11.90 0.04
N PRO A 147 -16.48 -12.77 -0.80
CA PRO A 147 -16.15 -12.79 -2.22
C PRO A 147 -16.39 -11.44 -2.91
N GLU A 148 -17.43 -10.70 -2.50
CA GLU A 148 -17.78 -9.37 -3.01
C GLU A 148 -16.71 -8.35 -2.65
N LYS A 149 -16.29 -8.30 -1.36
CA LYS A 149 -15.21 -7.41 -0.90
C LYS A 149 -13.86 -7.72 -1.56
N LYS A 150 -13.57 -8.99 -1.86
CA LYS A 150 -12.37 -9.36 -2.63
C LYS A 150 -12.40 -8.80 -4.05
N GLN A 151 -13.57 -8.84 -4.70
CA GLN A 151 -13.73 -8.25 -6.03
C GLN A 151 -13.64 -6.72 -5.99
N SER A 152 -14.25 -6.06 -5.01
CA SER A 152 -14.12 -4.61 -4.78
C SER A 152 -12.67 -4.21 -4.55
N ALA A 153 -11.95 -4.92 -3.70
CA ALA A 153 -10.53 -4.70 -3.43
C ALA A 153 -9.66 -4.80 -4.69
N ALA A 154 -9.91 -5.81 -5.54
CA ALA A 154 -9.18 -5.97 -6.80
C ALA A 154 -9.51 -4.84 -7.80
N ARG A 155 -10.77 -4.37 -7.86
CA ARG A 155 -11.15 -3.22 -8.70
C ARG A 155 -10.47 -1.94 -8.24
N VAL A 156 -10.50 -1.65 -6.93
CA VAL A 156 -9.85 -0.47 -6.33
C VAL A 156 -8.34 -0.49 -6.56
N GLU A 157 -7.69 -1.65 -6.38
CA GLU A 157 -6.26 -1.79 -6.64
C GLU A 157 -5.90 -1.48 -8.09
N THR A 158 -6.68 -2.00 -9.03
CA THR A 158 -6.47 -1.78 -10.46
C THR A 158 -6.72 -0.32 -10.83
N ASP A 159 -7.80 0.28 -10.34
CA ASP A 159 -8.16 1.67 -10.60
C ASP A 159 -7.12 2.63 -10.02
N MET A 160 -6.78 2.52 -8.73
CA MET A 160 -5.78 3.38 -8.12
C MET A 160 -4.42 3.29 -8.81
N ASN A 161 -3.98 2.09 -9.18
CA ASN A 161 -2.73 1.94 -9.93
C ASN A 161 -2.81 2.63 -11.29
N TYR A 162 -3.93 2.53 -12.00
CA TYR A 162 -4.14 3.24 -13.27
C TYR A 162 -4.14 4.77 -13.07
N GLN A 163 -4.85 5.27 -12.05
CA GLN A 163 -4.88 6.69 -11.73
C GLN A 163 -3.46 7.25 -11.48
N LEU A 164 -2.66 6.55 -10.68
CA LEU A 164 -1.32 7.01 -10.30
C LEU A 164 -0.27 6.87 -11.41
N THR A 165 -0.42 5.90 -12.32
CA THR A 165 0.59 5.66 -13.37
C THR A 165 0.24 6.30 -14.70
N GLU A 166 -1.05 6.38 -15.07
CA GLU A 166 -1.47 6.81 -16.39
C GLU A 166 -2.17 8.17 -16.40
N VAL A 167 -3.05 8.42 -15.41
CA VAL A 167 -3.83 9.65 -15.32
C VAL A 167 -3.02 10.79 -14.69
N MET A 168 -2.41 10.53 -13.54
CA MET A 168 -1.59 11.49 -12.80
C MET A 168 -0.13 11.47 -13.30
N LYS A 169 0.11 11.98 -14.49
CA LYS A 169 1.44 11.93 -15.13
C LYS A 169 2.54 12.64 -14.33
N GLU A 170 2.16 13.59 -13.50
CA GLU A 170 3.06 14.32 -12.58
C GLU A 170 3.44 13.51 -11.35
N PHE A 171 2.65 12.50 -10.94
CA PHE A 171 2.81 11.81 -9.66
C PHE A 171 4.20 11.21 -9.47
N ARG A 172 4.67 10.45 -10.45
CA ARG A 172 6.00 9.84 -10.41
C ARG A 172 7.14 10.86 -10.46
N PRO A 173 7.19 11.85 -11.40
CA PRO A 173 8.20 12.90 -11.38
C PRO A 173 8.25 13.71 -10.07
N GLU A 174 7.11 14.04 -9.49
CA GLU A 174 7.04 14.75 -8.22
C GLU A 174 7.53 13.87 -7.03
N HIS A 175 7.24 12.57 -7.08
CA HIS A 175 7.77 11.62 -6.10
C HIS A 175 9.29 11.46 -6.23
N GLU A 176 9.84 11.37 -7.46
CA GLU A 176 11.27 11.28 -7.71
C GLU A 176 12.02 12.54 -7.21
N ARG A 177 11.45 13.74 -7.42
CA ARG A 177 12.00 15.00 -6.90
C ARG A 177 11.99 15.01 -5.37
N MET A 178 10.90 14.56 -4.77
CA MET A 178 10.80 14.46 -3.32
C MET A 178 11.83 13.50 -2.75
N MET A 179 12.02 12.31 -3.36
CA MET A 179 13.00 11.31 -2.91
C MET A 179 14.45 11.77 -3.08
N TRP A 180 14.72 12.73 -3.97
CA TRP A 180 16.01 13.41 -4.04
C TRP A 180 16.18 14.44 -2.94
N SER A 181 15.14 15.23 -2.65
CA SER A 181 15.18 16.30 -1.65
C SER A 181 15.18 15.77 -0.21
N LEU A 182 14.42 14.73 0.07
CA LEU A 182 14.21 14.17 1.40
C LEU A 182 15.51 13.81 2.15
N PRO A 183 16.43 13.02 1.60
CA PRO A 183 17.67 12.67 2.29
C PRO A 183 18.57 13.88 2.49
N ALA A 184 18.56 14.87 1.60
CA ALA A 184 19.36 16.08 1.70
C ALA A 184 18.85 17.00 2.83
N ALA A 185 17.60 17.40 2.77
CA ALA A 185 16.97 18.35 3.70
C ALA A 185 16.57 17.72 5.04
N GLY A 186 16.20 16.44 5.03
CA GLY A 186 15.66 15.72 6.20
C GLY A 186 14.14 15.72 6.32
N SER A 187 13.47 16.68 5.68
CA SER A 187 12.02 16.78 5.56
C SER A 187 11.62 17.10 4.14
N SER A 188 10.49 16.58 3.72
CA SER A 188 9.82 16.89 2.47
C SER A 188 8.31 16.72 2.66
N PHE A 189 7.52 17.41 1.88
CA PHE A 189 6.08 17.37 2.02
C PHE A 189 5.41 17.05 0.70
N LYS A 190 4.23 16.47 0.77
CA LYS A 190 3.31 16.32 -0.35
C LYS A 190 2.02 17.07 -0.03
N LYS A 191 1.54 17.87 -0.97
CA LYS A 191 0.22 18.47 -0.92
C LYS A 191 -0.72 17.67 -1.79
N VAL A 192 -1.79 17.14 -1.19
CA VAL A 192 -2.78 16.27 -1.84
C VAL A 192 -4.11 17.00 -1.89
N TYR A 193 -4.66 17.17 -3.10
CA TYR A 193 -5.90 17.90 -3.30
C TYR A 193 -6.59 17.52 -4.61
N TYR A 194 -7.86 17.92 -4.75
CA TYR A 194 -8.59 17.80 -6.02
C TYR A 194 -8.41 19.09 -6.83
N ASP A 195 -8.05 18.99 -8.10
CA ASP A 195 -7.94 20.13 -9.01
C ASP A 195 -9.13 20.15 -9.98
N PRO A 196 -10.11 21.06 -9.78
CA PRO A 196 -11.29 21.12 -10.66
C PRO A 196 -10.95 21.52 -12.10
N SER A 197 -9.83 22.22 -12.33
CA SER A 197 -9.39 22.58 -13.68
C SER A 197 -8.90 21.37 -14.46
N LEU A 198 -8.37 20.38 -13.75
CA LEU A 198 -7.95 19.09 -14.30
C LEU A 198 -9.03 18.02 -14.15
N GLY A 199 -10.06 18.26 -13.32
CA GLY A 199 -11.12 17.30 -13.02
C GLY A 199 -10.64 16.04 -12.31
N ARG A 200 -9.56 16.12 -11.51
CA ARG A 200 -8.94 14.95 -10.86
C ARG A 200 -8.11 15.33 -9.63
N GLN A 201 -7.78 14.34 -8.85
CA GLN A 201 -6.86 14.44 -7.73
C GLN A 201 -5.42 14.74 -8.21
N VAL A 202 -4.69 15.45 -7.37
CA VAL A 202 -3.30 15.86 -7.62
C VAL A 202 -2.48 15.68 -6.34
N SER A 203 -1.23 15.26 -6.48
CA SER A 203 -0.24 15.21 -5.41
C SER A 203 1.05 15.84 -5.87
N ILE A 204 1.40 17.00 -5.30
CA ILE A 204 2.59 17.77 -5.65
C ILE A 204 3.62 17.73 -4.54
N PHE A 205 4.88 17.76 -4.91
CA PHE A 205 5.99 17.90 -3.99
C PHE A 205 6.12 19.34 -3.50
N VAL A 206 6.22 19.51 -2.19
CA VAL A 206 6.50 20.78 -1.52
C VAL A 206 7.83 20.63 -0.75
N PRO A 207 8.85 21.40 -1.11
CA PRO A 207 10.13 21.36 -0.43
C PRO A 207 10.02 21.94 1.01
N ALA A 208 10.93 21.50 1.89
CA ALA A 208 10.87 21.88 3.31
C ALA A 208 11.01 23.38 3.55
N GLU A 209 11.69 24.08 2.68
CA GLU A 209 11.84 25.54 2.75
C GLU A 209 10.54 26.31 2.50
N ASP A 210 9.65 25.75 1.67
CA ASP A 210 8.36 26.36 1.34
C ASP A 210 7.24 26.03 2.35
N MET A 211 7.52 25.14 3.33
CA MET A 211 6.60 24.84 4.43
C MET A 211 7.04 25.48 5.73
N LEU A 212 6.20 26.30 6.34
CA LEU A 212 6.44 26.92 7.63
C LEU A 212 5.54 26.29 8.69
N ILE A 213 6.15 25.86 9.78
CA ILE A 213 5.50 25.14 10.87
C ILE A 213 5.94 25.78 12.18
N PRO A 214 5.02 26.04 13.15
CA PRO A 214 5.33 26.66 14.43
C PRO A 214 6.37 25.88 15.23
N TYR A 215 7.21 26.62 15.95
CA TYR A 215 8.17 26.03 16.87
C TYR A 215 7.47 25.21 17.96
N GLY A 216 8.03 24.05 18.27
CA GLY A 216 7.47 23.15 19.29
C GLY A 216 6.47 22.11 18.77
N THR A 217 6.04 22.22 17.52
CA THR A 217 5.19 21.19 16.88
C THR A 217 6.04 19.96 16.58
N SER A 218 5.54 18.78 16.94
CA SER A 218 6.19 17.49 16.63
C SER A 218 5.49 16.71 15.53
N ASP A 219 4.18 16.92 15.36
CA ASP A 219 3.34 16.22 14.38
C ASP A 219 2.45 17.23 13.63
N MET A 220 2.38 17.07 12.30
CA MET A 220 1.55 17.95 11.47
C MET A 220 0.05 17.73 11.67
N SER A 221 -0.37 16.55 12.06
CA SER A 221 -1.78 16.25 12.30
C SER A 221 -2.36 17.03 13.48
N MET A 222 -1.50 17.38 14.44
CA MET A 222 -1.87 18.16 15.64
C MET A 222 -1.40 19.62 15.59
N CYS A 223 -0.94 20.07 14.44
CA CYS A 223 -0.43 21.41 14.27
C CYS A 223 -1.58 22.40 14.07
N TYR A 224 -1.65 23.44 14.93
CA TYR A 224 -2.68 24.47 14.81
C TYR A 224 -2.45 25.44 13.63
N ARG A 225 -1.23 25.52 13.09
CA ARG A 225 -0.92 26.35 11.91
C ARG A 225 0.13 25.67 11.02
N VAL A 226 -0.15 25.58 9.73
CA VAL A 226 0.79 25.13 8.70
C VAL A 226 0.68 26.07 7.52
N THR A 227 1.80 26.71 7.12
CA THR A 227 1.79 27.66 6.02
C THR A 227 2.64 27.16 4.86
N HIS A 228 2.06 27.13 3.67
CA HIS A 228 2.73 26.81 2.41
C HIS A 228 2.98 28.09 1.61
N LEU A 229 4.24 28.35 1.30
CA LEU A 229 4.66 29.48 0.45
C LEU A 229 4.73 29.02 -1.02
N MET A 230 3.93 29.65 -1.86
CA MET A 230 3.84 29.34 -3.30
C MET A 230 4.30 30.54 -4.13
N ARG A 231 4.96 30.29 -5.26
CA ARG A 231 5.28 31.34 -6.24
C ARG A 231 4.35 31.23 -7.43
N LYS A 232 3.55 32.30 -7.67
CA LYS A 232 2.59 32.37 -8.79
C LYS A 232 2.83 33.61 -9.65
N THR A 233 2.64 33.46 -10.95
CA THR A 233 2.68 34.58 -11.89
C THR A 233 1.39 35.42 -11.83
N LYS A 234 1.45 36.71 -12.24
CA LYS A 234 0.27 37.57 -12.35
C LYS A 234 -0.85 36.94 -13.19
N ASN A 235 -0.49 36.24 -14.27
CA ASN A 235 -1.47 35.61 -15.14
C ASN A 235 -2.17 34.41 -14.46
N GLU A 236 -1.47 33.65 -13.64
CA GLU A 236 -2.05 32.54 -12.85
C GLU A 236 -3.04 33.09 -11.82
N LEU A 237 -2.66 34.14 -11.08
CA LEU A 237 -3.57 34.79 -10.13
C LEU A 237 -4.82 35.33 -10.81
N ARG A 238 -4.68 36.04 -11.95
CA ARG A 238 -5.83 36.54 -12.72
C ARG A 238 -6.77 35.43 -13.21
N LYS A 239 -6.23 34.27 -13.60
CA LYS A 239 -7.07 33.12 -13.96
C LYS A 239 -7.88 32.60 -12.76
N LEU A 240 -7.25 32.55 -11.57
CA LEU A 240 -7.91 32.12 -10.35
C LEU A 240 -8.97 33.11 -9.89
N GLN A 241 -8.73 34.43 -10.04
CA GLN A 241 -9.72 35.48 -9.80
C GLN A 241 -10.93 35.32 -10.75
N LYS A 242 -10.68 35.17 -12.06
CA LYS A 242 -11.78 34.99 -13.05
C LYS A 242 -12.53 33.66 -12.91
N ALA A 243 -11.94 32.67 -12.28
CA ALA A 243 -12.62 31.42 -11.95
C ALA A 243 -13.46 31.51 -10.65
N GLY A 244 -13.51 32.69 -9.99
CA GLY A 244 -14.20 32.85 -8.70
C GLY A 244 -13.51 32.13 -7.54
N PHE A 245 -12.25 31.75 -7.71
CA PHE A 245 -11.49 31.06 -6.69
C PHE A 245 -10.84 32.03 -5.71
N TYR A 246 -10.30 33.12 -6.23
CA TYR A 246 -9.76 34.24 -5.46
C TYR A 246 -10.62 35.48 -5.65
N ARG A 247 -10.66 36.33 -4.64
CA ARG A 247 -11.30 37.63 -4.67
C ARG A 247 -10.81 38.46 -5.87
N ASP A 248 -11.74 39.07 -6.63
CA ASP A 248 -11.42 39.89 -7.83
C ASP A 248 -11.08 41.34 -7.42
N PHE A 249 -9.80 41.66 -7.37
CA PHE A 249 -9.29 43.03 -7.15
C PHE A 249 -8.06 43.27 -8.04
N ASP A 250 -7.65 44.51 -8.14
CA ASP A 250 -6.46 44.85 -8.92
C ASP A 250 -5.19 44.44 -8.19
N LEU A 251 -4.49 43.45 -8.77
CA LEU A 251 -3.26 42.95 -8.18
C LEU A 251 -2.17 44.02 -8.17
N PRO A 252 -1.56 44.29 -7.01
CA PRO A 252 -0.41 45.20 -6.89
C PRO A 252 0.79 44.71 -7.68
N ASP A 253 1.85 45.51 -7.80
CA ASP A 253 3.11 45.01 -8.34
C ASP A 253 3.74 44.00 -7.38
N PRO A 254 4.35 42.92 -7.91
CA PRO A 254 4.91 41.87 -7.06
C PRO A 254 6.00 42.43 -6.13
N PRO A 255 5.90 42.20 -4.82
CA PRO A 255 6.89 42.64 -3.86
C PRO A 255 8.22 41.93 -4.10
N LYS A 256 9.34 42.64 -4.10
CA LYS A 256 10.68 42.04 -4.18
C LYS A 256 11.06 41.46 -2.83
N VAL A 257 10.75 40.19 -2.62
CA VAL A 257 11.16 39.47 -1.41
C VAL A 257 12.45 38.71 -1.70
N SER A 258 13.50 38.97 -0.91
CA SER A 258 14.76 38.23 -1.02
C SER A 258 14.64 36.90 -0.27
N ASP A 259 14.88 35.80 -0.98
CA ASP A 259 14.92 34.45 -0.42
C ASP A 259 16.36 33.90 -0.53
N GLU A 260 17.04 33.77 0.61
CA GLU A 260 18.43 33.34 0.70
C GLU A 260 18.62 31.90 0.16
N ILE A 261 17.64 31.02 0.38
CA ILE A 261 17.69 29.63 -0.08
C ILE A 261 17.55 29.57 -1.61
N GLN A 262 16.60 30.34 -2.18
CA GLN A 262 16.44 30.41 -3.62
C GLN A 262 17.71 30.97 -4.30
N GLN A 263 18.32 32.01 -3.75
CA GLN A 263 19.59 32.53 -4.25
C GLN A 263 20.71 31.48 -4.19
N ALA A 264 20.77 30.67 -3.12
CA ALA A 264 21.74 29.59 -3.03
C ALA A 264 21.47 28.49 -4.09
N LYS A 265 20.22 28.11 -4.32
CA LYS A 265 19.84 27.15 -5.37
C LYS A 265 20.18 27.68 -6.76
N ASP A 266 19.84 28.91 -7.04
CA ASP A 266 20.14 29.59 -8.31
C ASP A 266 21.66 29.60 -8.57
N LYS A 267 22.45 29.89 -7.55
CA LYS A 267 23.91 29.85 -7.63
C LYS A 267 24.41 28.44 -7.95
N GLU A 268 23.89 27.42 -7.28
CA GLU A 268 24.32 26.01 -7.48
C GLU A 268 23.86 25.43 -8.81
N THR A 269 22.72 25.89 -9.35
CA THR A 269 22.21 25.44 -10.65
C THR A 269 22.74 26.24 -11.82
N GLY A 270 23.30 27.44 -11.55
CA GLY A 270 23.77 28.38 -12.60
C GLY A 270 22.63 29.08 -13.33
N PHE A 271 21.39 28.96 -12.84
CA PHE A 271 20.23 29.69 -13.34
C PHE A 271 19.88 30.80 -12.35
N SER A 272 19.71 32.02 -12.83
CA SER A 272 19.20 33.13 -12.01
C SER A 272 18.19 33.89 -12.83
N ASP A 273 17.06 34.21 -12.23
CA ASP A 273 16.09 35.13 -12.79
C ASP A 273 16.39 36.53 -12.23
N ILE A 274 16.80 37.44 -13.12
CA ILE A 274 17.16 38.81 -12.75
C ILE A 274 15.91 39.66 -12.48
N ASN A 275 14.75 39.26 -13.06
CA ASN A 275 13.46 39.93 -12.92
C ASN A 275 12.38 38.89 -12.58
N ASP A 276 12.46 38.30 -11.40
CA ASP A 276 11.37 37.41 -10.90
C ASP A 276 10.15 38.28 -10.55
N ASP A 277 9.18 38.32 -11.48
CA ASP A 277 7.90 39.02 -11.32
C ASP A 277 6.80 38.14 -10.71
N ARG A 278 7.16 37.04 -10.03
CA ARG A 278 6.21 36.15 -9.36
C ARG A 278 5.86 36.69 -7.97
N TYR A 279 4.58 36.52 -7.64
CA TYR A 279 4.07 36.78 -6.29
C TYR A 279 4.40 35.61 -5.37
N ILE A 280 4.75 35.91 -4.14
CA ILE A 280 4.82 34.92 -3.06
C ILE A 280 3.46 34.90 -2.40
N ILE A 281 2.77 33.77 -2.53
CA ILE A 281 1.45 33.52 -1.92
C ILE A 281 1.66 32.67 -0.68
N ALA A 282 1.16 33.12 0.44
CA ALA A 282 1.10 32.34 1.66
C ALA A 282 -0.30 31.73 1.78
N GLU A 283 -0.36 30.40 1.84
CA GLU A 283 -1.55 29.63 2.13
C GLU A 283 -1.37 29.02 3.51
N SER A 284 -2.11 29.55 4.48
CA SER A 284 -2.01 29.15 5.88
C SER A 284 -3.25 28.34 6.29
N HIS A 285 -3.04 27.09 6.68
CA HIS A 285 -4.04 26.25 7.32
C HIS A 285 -3.93 26.46 8.83
N VAL A 286 -4.86 27.21 9.39
CA VAL A 286 -4.76 27.73 10.76
C VAL A 286 -6.08 27.56 11.52
N ASP A 287 -5.96 27.23 12.81
CA ASP A 287 -7.10 27.24 13.72
C ASP A 287 -7.19 28.68 14.31
N MET A 288 -8.29 29.36 14.02
CA MET A 288 -8.47 30.73 14.45
C MET A 288 -9.94 31.07 14.71
N ASP A 289 -10.18 32.05 15.54
CA ASP A 289 -11.49 32.63 15.77
C ASP A 289 -11.71 33.71 14.70
N MET A 290 -12.62 33.43 13.75
CA MET A 290 -12.80 34.24 12.56
C MET A 290 -13.88 35.32 12.81
N PRO A 291 -13.57 36.63 12.72
CA PRO A 291 -14.55 37.67 12.92
C PRO A 291 -15.78 37.50 12.01
N GLY A 292 -16.98 37.43 12.62
CA GLY A 292 -18.26 37.24 11.94
C GLY A 292 -18.60 35.80 11.57
N HIS A 293 -17.71 34.84 11.89
CA HIS A 293 -17.90 33.42 11.65
C HIS A 293 -17.37 32.58 12.84
N GLU A 294 -17.59 33.10 14.05
CA GLU A 294 -17.22 32.51 15.32
C GLU A 294 -18.03 31.21 15.55
N ASP A 295 -17.44 30.28 16.32
CA ASP A 295 -18.18 29.10 16.76
C ASP A 295 -19.23 29.49 17.79
N LEU A 296 -20.49 29.10 17.55
CA LEU A 296 -21.62 29.42 18.40
C LEU A 296 -22.15 28.19 19.11
N ASP A 297 -22.51 28.34 20.38
CA ASP A 297 -23.18 27.27 21.12
C ASP A 297 -24.70 27.16 20.76
N ALA A 298 -25.39 26.19 21.37
CA ALA A 298 -26.82 25.98 21.13
C ALA A 298 -27.70 27.17 21.52
N ASP A 299 -27.21 28.10 22.34
CA ASP A 299 -27.88 29.31 22.80
C ASP A 299 -27.52 30.52 21.92
N GLY A 300 -26.62 30.38 20.95
CA GLY A 300 -26.14 31.41 20.03
C GLY A 300 -25.07 32.34 20.63
N GLU A 301 -24.43 31.94 21.74
CA GLU A 301 -23.31 32.66 22.32
C GLU A 301 -21.99 32.14 21.73
N GLU A 302 -20.99 33.02 21.58
CA GLU A 302 -19.64 32.67 21.09
C GLU A 302 -18.97 31.72 22.09
N THR A 303 -18.50 30.56 21.56
CA THR A 303 -17.79 29.57 22.39
C THR A 303 -16.32 29.95 22.62
N GLY A 304 -15.74 30.83 21.79
CA GLY A 304 -14.31 31.12 21.76
C GLY A 304 -13.43 29.94 21.30
N ILE A 305 -14.02 28.98 20.60
CA ILE A 305 -13.29 27.86 20.00
C ILE A 305 -12.75 28.32 18.65
N ALA A 306 -11.42 28.19 18.47
CA ALA A 306 -10.79 28.48 17.20
C ALA A 306 -11.08 27.33 16.19
N LEU A 307 -11.72 27.66 15.08
CA LEU A 307 -12.07 26.75 14.02
C LEU A 307 -10.96 26.67 12.95
N PRO A 308 -10.84 25.55 12.21
CA PRO A 308 -9.83 25.41 11.18
C PRO A 308 -10.22 26.12 9.87
N TYR A 309 -9.40 27.09 9.46
CA TYR A 309 -9.55 27.85 8.22
C TYR A 309 -8.33 27.71 7.31
N VAL A 310 -8.50 27.96 6.02
CA VAL A 310 -7.42 28.17 5.04
C VAL A 310 -7.43 29.65 4.62
N VAL A 311 -6.41 30.38 5.04
CA VAL A 311 -6.22 31.79 4.70
C VAL A 311 -5.14 31.91 3.63
N THR A 312 -5.49 32.47 2.47
CA THR A 312 -4.57 32.66 1.35
C THR A 312 -4.40 34.14 1.07
N TYR A 313 -3.15 34.63 1.06
CA TYR A 313 -2.85 36.04 0.86
C TYR A 313 -1.52 36.26 0.13
N ILE A 314 -1.29 37.48 -0.38
CA ILE A 314 -0.04 37.89 -1.01
C ILE A 314 0.93 38.37 0.06
N LYS A 315 2.04 37.66 0.24
CA LYS A 315 3.08 38.04 1.20
C LYS A 315 3.76 39.33 0.79
N GLY A 316 3.82 40.31 1.71
CA GLY A 316 4.48 41.59 1.52
C GLY A 316 3.55 42.76 1.12
N THR A 317 2.41 42.52 0.52
CA THR A 317 1.34 43.53 0.35
C THR A 317 0.20 43.30 1.32
N ASN A 318 0.09 42.08 1.82
CA ASN A 318 -0.92 41.62 2.76
C ASN A 318 -2.36 41.74 2.22
N ASP A 319 -2.52 41.49 0.93
CA ASP A 319 -3.84 41.41 0.29
C ASP A 319 -4.39 39.98 0.40
N VAL A 320 -5.56 39.85 1.04
CA VAL A 320 -6.24 38.56 1.19
C VAL A 320 -6.84 38.14 -0.16
N LEU A 321 -6.55 36.92 -0.59
CA LEU A 321 -7.07 36.31 -1.81
C LEU A 321 -8.29 35.44 -1.51
N ALA A 322 -8.23 34.64 -0.44
CA ALA A 322 -9.31 33.74 -0.05
C ALA A 322 -9.21 33.35 1.43
N ILE A 323 -10.38 33.20 2.05
CA ILE A 323 -10.56 32.61 3.39
C ILE A 323 -11.62 31.54 3.26
N ARG A 324 -11.33 30.31 3.70
CA ARG A 324 -12.26 29.20 3.53
C ARG A 324 -12.24 28.26 4.73
N ARG A 325 -13.39 27.62 5.00
CA ARG A 325 -13.54 26.60 6.04
C ARG A 325 -12.73 25.35 5.69
N ASN A 326 -12.05 24.74 6.67
CA ASN A 326 -11.19 23.56 6.44
C ASN A 326 -11.69 22.32 7.19
N TRP A 327 -13.01 22.09 7.14
CA TRP A 327 -13.67 20.89 7.67
C TRP A 327 -14.77 20.42 6.70
N GLU A 328 -15.39 19.31 6.98
CA GLU A 328 -16.52 18.82 6.17
C GLU A 328 -17.84 19.43 6.66
N GLU A 329 -18.72 19.84 5.76
CA GLU A 329 -20.00 20.47 6.06
C GLU A 329 -20.87 19.66 7.03
N ASN A 330 -20.83 18.32 6.93
CA ASN A 330 -21.60 17.42 7.78
C ASN A 330 -20.86 16.96 9.04
N ASP A 331 -19.66 17.49 9.32
CA ASP A 331 -18.88 17.11 10.49
C ASP A 331 -19.25 17.96 11.71
N ALA A 332 -20.02 17.37 12.63
CA ALA A 332 -20.41 18.04 13.89
C ALA A 332 -19.24 18.40 14.82
N LEU A 333 -18.06 17.81 14.60
CA LEU A 333 -16.85 18.10 15.39
C LEU A 333 -15.94 19.11 14.71
N GLN A 334 -16.24 19.52 13.48
CA GLN A 334 -15.48 20.48 12.67
C GLN A 334 -13.98 20.16 12.61
N LEU A 335 -13.67 18.87 12.41
CA LEU A 335 -12.30 18.38 12.41
C LEU A 335 -11.52 18.88 11.19
N LYS A 336 -10.31 19.34 11.42
CA LYS A 336 -9.40 19.85 10.41
C LYS A 336 -9.10 18.80 9.32
N ARG A 337 -9.36 19.14 8.07
CA ARG A 337 -9.01 18.32 6.92
C ARG A 337 -7.49 18.35 6.70
N GLN A 338 -6.91 17.17 6.45
CA GLN A 338 -5.49 17.03 6.17
C GLN A 338 -5.24 17.12 4.66
N HIS A 339 -4.34 18.03 4.27
CA HIS A 339 -3.94 18.20 2.87
C HIS A 339 -2.45 17.98 2.65
N PHE A 340 -1.68 17.94 3.72
CA PHE A 340 -0.24 17.78 3.66
C PHE A 340 0.19 16.46 4.30
N VAL A 341 1.11 15.78 3.63
CA VAL A 341 1.77 14.59 4.15
C VAL A 341 3.23 14.90 4.36
N HIS A 342 3.71 14.67 5.58
CA HIS A 342 5.09 14.91 5.96
C HIS A 342 5.93 13.64 5.82
N TYR A 343 6.97 13.73 4.99
CA TYR A 343 7.99 12.71 4.85
C TYR A 343 9.23 13.13 5.64
N GLN A 344 9.71 12.25 6.52
CA GLN A 344 10.89 12.49 7.35
C GLN A 344 11.97 11.45 7.06
N TYR A 345 13.21 11.93 6.86
CA TYR A 345 14.36 11.06 6.73
C TYR A 345 14.75 10.47 8.09
N ILE A 346 15.13 11.34 9.05
CA ILE A 346 15.30 10.99 10.47
C ILE A 346 14.52 12.03 11.28
N PRO A 347 13.68 11.61 12.24
CA PRO A 347 12.94 12.56 13.09
C PRO A 347 13.87 13.52 13.82
N GLY A 348 13.54 14.80 13.78
CA GLY A 348 14.23 15.85 14.53
C GLY A 348 13.72 16.02 15.96
N PHE A 349 14.16 17.07 16.65
CA PHE A 349 13.65 17.48 17.96
C PHE A 349 12.36 18.31 17.86
N GLY A 350 12.00 18.76 16.65
CA GLY A 350 10.78 19.49 16.33
C GLY A 350 10.17 18.97 15.04
N ALA A 351 9.40 19.80 14.34
CA ALA A 351 8.72 19.41 13.11
C ALA A 351 9.69 18.95 11.99
N TYR A 352 10.81 19.65 11.83
CA TYR A 352 11.76 19.33 10.76
C TYR A 352 12.68 18.18 11.15
N GLY A 353 12.83 17.21 10.26
CA GLY A 353 13.74 16.08 10.39
C GLY A 353 15.19 16.43 10.09
N PHE A 354 16.10 15.53 10.45
CA PHE A 354 17.51 15.63 10.13
C PHE A 354 17.81 14.89 8.82
N GLY A 355 18.43 15.59 7.86
CA GLY A 355 18.93 15.03 6.61
C GLY A 355 20.45 14.85 6.62
N LEU A 356 20.99 14.38 5.51
CA LEU A 356 22.42 14.17 5.31
C LEU A 356 23.24 15.46 5.47
N PHE A 357 22.66 16.62 5.15
CA PHE A 357 23.33 17.91 5.41
C PHE A 357 23.68 18.09 6.88
N HIS A 358 22.77 17.70 7.79
CA HIS A 358 22.97 17.78 9.23
C HIS A 358 23.90 16.67 9.74
N LEU A 359 23.79 15.45 9.19
CA LEU A 359 24.44 14.27 9.74
C LEU A 359 25.88 14.10 9.25
N ILE A 360 26.12 14.29 7.97
CA ILE A 360 27.44 14.08 7.35
C ILE A 360 28.02 15.34 6.69
N GLY A 361 27.34 16.49 6.78
CA GLY A 361 27.84 17.73 6.22
C GLY A 361 29.22 18.13 6.72
N GLY A 362 29.50 17.92 8.02
CA GLY A 362 30.83 18.12 8.60
C GLY A 362 31.90 17.23 7.99
N PHE A 363 31.60 15.96 7.72
CA PHE A 363 32.54 15.02 7.06
C PHE A 363 32.80 15.46 5.61
N ALA A 364 31.72 15.81 4.86
CA ALA A 364 31.84 16.25 3.48
C ALA A 364 32.64 17.56 3.35
N LYS A 365 32.45 18.51 4.27
CA LYS A 365 33.22 19.76 4.34
C LYS A 365 34.69 19.49 4.63
N SER A 366 35.02 18.59 5.58
CA SER A 366 36.38 18.22 5.92
C SER A 366 37.06 17.48 4.76
N ALA A 367 36.35 16.49 4.13
CA ALA A 367 36.88 15.76 2.99
C ALA A 367 37.18 16.71 1.80
N THR A 368 36.30 17.65 1.52
CA THR A 368 36.48 18.69 0.49
C THR A 368 37.69 19.57 0.78
N SER A 369 37.84 20.03 2.03
CA SER A 369 38.98 20.85 2.45
C SER A 369 40.31 20.12 2.27
N ILE A 370 40.39 18.86 2.73
CA ILE A 370 41.63 18.06 2.63
C ILE A 370 41.93 17.72 1.15
N MET A 371 40.93 17.37 0.36
CA MET A 371 41.08 17.07 -1.05
C MET A 371 41.62 18.30 -1.81
N ARG A 372 41.07 19.48 -1.55
CA ARG A 372 41.58 20.76 -2.12
C ARG A 372 43.02 21.02 -1.74
N GLN A 373 43.38 20.84 -0.45
CA GLN A 373 44.76 20.99 0.02
C GLN A 373 45.72 20.03 -0.67
N LEU A 374 45.34 18.77 -0.85
CA LEU A 374 46.17 17.76 -1.53
C LEU A 374 46.37 18.12 -3.01
N VAL A 375 45.35 18.54 -3.72
CA VAL A 375 45.44 18.95 -5.12
C VAL A 375 46.29 20.23 -5.26
N ASP A 376 46.04 21.21 -4.38
CA ASP A 376 46.78 22.49 -4.37
C ASP A 376 48.27 22.27 -4.04
N ALA A 377 48.57 21.40 -3.06
CA ALA A 377 49.94 21.03 -2.72
C ALA A 377 50.63 20.30 -3.89
N GLY A 378 49.91 19.39 -4.56
CA GLY A 378 50.37 18.71 -5.78
C GLY A 378 50.66 19.70 -6.94
N THR A 379 49.82 20.69 -7.14
CA THR A 379 50.00 21.75 -8.13
C THR A 379 51.24 22.58 -7.83
N LEU A 380 51.42 23.02 -6.58
CA LEU A 380 52.61 23.79 -6.18
C LEU A 380 53.89 22.97 -6.22
N SER A 381 53.83 21.67 -5.89
CA SER A 381 54.99 20.79 -5.97
C SER A 381 55.41 20.53 -7.42
N ASN A 382 54.44 20.33 -8.34
CA ASN A 382 54.71 20.08 -9.76
C ASN A 382 55.06 21.36 -10.56
N LEU A 383 54.55 22.51 -10.16
CA LEU A 383 54.80 23.83 -10.76
C LEU A 383 55.39 24.80 -9.72
N PRO A 384 56.58 24.55 -9.23
CA PRO A 384 57.16 25.37 -8.16
C PRO A 384 57.43 26.78 -8.62
N GLY A 385 56.88 27.75 -7.90
CA GLY A 385 57.29 29.14 -8.01
C GLY A 385 58.68 29.32 -7.48
N GLY A 386 59.37 30.41 -7.85
CA GLY A 386 60.71 30.70 -7.36
C GLY A 386 60.94 32.19 -7.20
N LEU A 387 62.04 32.51 -6.53
CA LEU A 387 62.55 33.86 -6.43
C LEU A 387 63.65 34.06 -7.48
N LYS A 388 63.58 35.14 -8.24
CA LYS A 388 64.63 35.53 -9.18
C LYS A 388 65.35 36.80 -8.69
N SER A 389 66.65 36.83 -8.86
CA SER A 389 67.45 38.02 -8.59
C SER A 389 67.07 39.19 -9.50
N ARG A 390 67.04 40.41 -9.00
CA ARG A 390 66.69 41.64 -9.75
C ARG A 390 67.50 41.86 -11.03
N GLY A 391 68.67 41.29 -11.12
CA GLY A 391 69.57 41.42 -12.25
C GLY A 391 69.34 40.42 -13.38
N LEU A 392 68.52 39.44 -13.14
CA LEU A 392 68.22 38.33 -14.08
C LEU A 392 67.13 38.78 -15.08
N ARG A 393 67.44 38.84 -16.37
CA ARG A 393 66.45 39.07 -17.43
C ARG A 393 66.25 37.80 -18.23
N ILE A 394 64.98 37.34 -18.33
CA ILE A 394 64.60 36.18 -19.10
C ILE A 394 63.80 36.71 -20.30
N LYS A 395 64.19 36.36 -21.50
CA LYS A 395 63.46 36.72 -22.70
C LYS A 395 62.12 35.97 -22.75
N GLY A 396 61.00 36.71 -22.81
CA GLY A 396 59.65 36.15 -22.79
C GLY A 396 59.19 35.81 -21.35
N ASP A 397 59.58 36.54 -20.32
CA ASP A 397 59.23 36.33 -18.91
C ASP A 397 57.70 36.45 -18.62
N ASP A 398 56.99 37.11 -19.52
CA ASP A 398 55.52 37.33 -19.41
C ASP A 398 54.69 36.16 -19.90
N THR A 399 55.29 35.11 -20.47
CA THR A 399 54.57 33.97 -21.00
C THR A 399 55.05 32.67 -20.36
N PRO A 400 54.14 31.68 -20.12
CA PRO A 400 54.49 30.37 -19.64
C PRO A 400 55.51 29.67 -20.57
N ILE A 401 56.41 28.88 -20.00
CA ILE A 401 57.38 28.06 -20.78
C ILE A 401 56.63 26.80 -21.30
N ALA A 402 56.66 26.56 -22.61
CA ALA A 402 56.11 25.37 -23.21
C ALA A 402 57.03 24.14 -22.98
N PRO A 403 56.50 22.92 -22.91
CA PRO A 403 57.32 21.72 -22.84
C PRO A 403 58.32 21.64 -23.98
N GLY A 404 59.65 21.53 -23.66
CA GLY A 404 60.72 21.47 -24.65
C GLY A 404 61.22 22.82 -25.10
N GLU A 405 60.74 23.93 -24.55
CA GLU A 405 61.20 25.30 -24.89
C GLU A 405 62.45 25.65 -24.11
N PHE A 406 63.42 26.28 -24.77
CA PHE A 406 64.62 26.88 -24.19
C PHE A 406 64.55 28.39 -24.33
N ARG A 407 64.76 29.13 -23.24
CA ARG A 407 64.77 30.60 -23.25
C ARG A 407 66.14 31.19 -22.96
N ASP A 408 66.46 32.22 -23.69
CA ASP A 408 67.69 32.97 -23.45
C ASP A 408 67.61 33.77 -22.14
N VAL A 409 68.66 33.71 -21.34
CA VAL A 409 68.71 34.37 -20.02
C VAL A 409 69.96 35.22 -19.94
N ASP A 410 69.79 36.53 -19.70
CA ASP A 410 70.89 37.45 -19.41
C ASP A 410 71.22 37.49 -17.91
N ILE A 411 72.43 37.13 -17.53
CA ILE A 411 72.89 37.13 -16.15
C ILE A 411 73.86 38.28 -15.93
N GLY A 412 73.52 39.20 -15.05
CA GLY A 412 74.33 40.37 -14.79
C GLY A 412 75.64 40.08 -14.01
N SER A 413 75.69 39.16 -13.09
CA SER A 413 76.85 38.65 -12.38
C SER A 413 76.44 37.39 -11.61
N GLY A 414 77.32 36.38 -11.54
CA GLY A 414 77.11 35.13 -10.82
C GLY A 414 76.64 33.97 -11.71
N THR A 415 76.26 32.79 -11.11
CA THR A 415 75.77 31.67 -11.89
C THR A 415 74.22 31.73 -11.98
N LEU A 416 73.64 31.17 -13.03
CA LEU A 416 72.22 31.07 -13.22
C LEU A 416 71.55 30.41 -12.00
N ARG A 417 72.25 29.41 -11.44
CA ARG A 417 71.78 28.64 -10.27
C ARG A 417 71.68 29.51 -9.00
N ASP A 418 72.61 30.52 -8.83
CA ASP A 418 72.57 31.41 -7.67
C ASP A 418 71.56 32.56 -7.85
N SER A 419 71.12 32.79 -9.07
CA SER A 419 70.17 33.85 -9.44
C SER A 419 68.68 33.41 -9.39
N ILE A 420 68.41 32.10 -9.34
CA ILE A 420 67.06 31.54 -9.25
C ILE A 420 67.00 30.60 -8.05
N LEU A 421 66.13 30.89 -7.08
CA LEU A 421 65.85 30.04 -5.94
C LEU A 421 64.45 29.49 -6.06
N PRO A 422 64.29 28.21 -6.46
CA PRO A 422 62.97 27.60 -6.41
C PRO A 422 62.50 27.49 -4.94
N LEU A 423 61.23 27.83 -4.69
CA LEU A 423 60.65 27.68 -3.36
C LEU A 423 60.45 26.19 -3.04
N PRO A 424 60.90 25.75 -1.85
CA PRO A 424 60.81 24.33 -1.47
C PRO A 424 59.36 23.97 -1.05
N TYR A 425 58.50 23.74 -2.03
CA TYR A 425 57.20 23.21 -1.75
C TYR A 425 57.28 21.73 -1.35
N LYS A 426 56.54 21.34 -0.32
CA LYS A 426 56.45 19.93 0.12
C LYS A 426 55.52 19.18 -0.81
N GLU A 427 55.83 17.92 -1.06
CA GLU A 427 54.92 16.98 -1.71
C GLU A 427 53.62 16.82 -0.94
N PRO A 428 52.50 16.43 -1.59
CA PRO A 428 51.25 16.14 -0.92
C PRO A 428 51.43 15.14 0.20
N SER A 429 50.88 15.43 1.38
CA SER A 429 51.10 14.60 2.59
C SER A 429 50.37 13.28 2.49
N ALA A 430 51.08 12.14 2.60
CA ALA A 430 50.47 10.81 2.68
C ALA A 430 49.55 10.65 3.92
N VAL A 431 49.87 11.38 5.01
CA VAL A 431 49.04 11.39 6.22
C VAL A 431 47.67 12.06 5.95
N LEU A 432 47.69 13.19 5.23
CA LEU A 432 46.44 13.87 4.82
C LEU A 432 45.62 13.00 3.86
N TYR A 433 46.30 12.26 2.97
CA TYR A 433 45.58 11.31 2.09
C TYR A 433 44.94 10.18 2.90
N SER A 434 45.62 9.58 3.85
CA SER A 434 45.08 8.57 4.75
C SER A 434 43.95 9.13 5.62
N LEU A 435 44.08 10.38 6.09
CA LEU A 435 43.01 11.04 6.85
C LEU A 435 41.76 11.27 5.96
N LEU A 436 41.94 11.67 4.70
CA LEU A 436 40.84 11.81 3.73
C LEU A 436 40.12 10.49 3.56
N GLN A 437 40.86 9.39 3.35
CA GLN A 437 40.22 8.06 3.21
C GLN A 437 39.41 7.69 4.45
N ASN A 438 39.97 7.88 5.64
CA ASN A 438 39.26 7.57 6.89
C ASN A 438 37.99 8.41 7.05
N ILE A 439 38.03 9.71 6.74
CA ILE A 439 36.85 10.60 6.79
C ILE A 439 35.79 10.18 5.77
N VAL A 440 36.20 9.81 4.56
CA VAL A 440 35.29 9.34 3.51
C VAL A 440 34.66 8.00 3.91
N ASP A 441 35.43 7.07 4.43
CA ASP A 441 34.95 5.76 4.87
C ASP A 441 33.96 5.88 6.05
N GLU A 442 34.27 6.74 7.02
CA GLU A 442 33.38 7.04 8.16
C GLU A 442 32.07 7.71 7.65
N GLY A 443 32.18 8.69 6.77
CA GLY A 443 31.01 9.37 6.18
C GLY A 443 30.12 8.43 5.37
N ARG A 444 30.72 7.57 4.53
CA ARG A 444 30.00 6.54 3.77
C ARG A 444 29.35 5.49 4.66
N ARG A 445 30.04 5.06 5.71
CA ARG A 445 29.49 4.13 6.69
C ARG A 445 28.29 4.72 7.40
N PHE A 446 28.36 5.99 7.79
CA PHE A 446 27.26 6.69 8.44
C PHE A 446 26.07 6.93 7.50
N ALA A 447 26.32 7.26 6.23
CA ALA A 447 25.30 7.41 5.20
C ALA A 447 24.73 6.08 4.70
N SER A 448 25.21 4.93 5.21
CA SER A 448 24.84 3.59 4.74
C SER A 448 25.15 3.35 3.26
N THR A 449 26.11 4.09 2.70
CA THR A 449 26.58 3.96 1.31
C THR A 449 27.85 3.15 1.18
N ALA A 450 28.39 2.62 2.29
CA ALA A 450 29.56 1.77 2.25
C ALA A 450 29.25 0.48 1.47
N ASP A 451 29.96 0.28 0.38
CA ASP A 451 29.84 -0.94 -0.41
C ASP A 451 30.33 -2.15 0.42
N MET A 452 29.55 -3.20 0.42
CA MET A 452 30.07 -4.49 0.87
C MET A 452 31.09 -4.96 -0.16
N ASN A 453 32.33 -5.18 0.29
CA ASN A 453 33.29 -5.95 -0.48
C ASN A 453 32.81 -7.41 -0.59
N VAL A 454 31.85 -7.63 -1.49
CA VAL A 454 31.36 -8.99 -1.80
C VAL A 454 32.54 -9.90 -2.23
N GLY A 455 33.62 -9.30 -2.74
CA GLY A 455 34.84 -9.99 -3.08
C GLY A 455 35.66 -10.54 -1.89
N GLU A 456 35.48 -10.01 -0.68
CA GLU A 456 36.09 -10.53 0.55
C GLU A 456 35.25 -11.66 1.20
N MET A 457 34.01 -11.84 0.77
CA MET A 457 33.18 -12.93 1.23
C MET A 457 33.67 -14.23 0.57
N SER A 458 34.01 -15.19 1.40
CA SER A 458 34.36 -16.55 0.94
C SER A 458 33.29 -17.08 -0.01
N ALA A 459 33.67 -17.52 -1.21
CA ALA A 459 32.76 -18.11 -2.20
C ALA A 459 31.94 -19.30 -1.64
N ASN A 460 32.30 -19.79 -0.46
CA ASN A 460 31.66 -20.88 0.26
C ASN A 460 30.82 -20.43 1.46
N ALA A 461 30.56 -19.10 1.63
CA ALA A 461 29.70 -18.68 2.71
C ALA A 461 28.28 -19.20 2.51
N PRO A 462 27.62 -19.78 3.55
CA PRO A 462 26.22 -20.19 3.45
C PRO A 462 25.32 -19.00 3.05
N VAL A 463 24.41 -19.23 2.12
CA VAL A 463 23.49 -18.19 1.61
C VAL A 463 22.77 -17.45 2.74
N GLY A 464 22.39 -18.16 3.81
CA GLY A 464 21.76 -17.56 4.99
C GLY A 464 22.66 -16.59 5.76
N THR A 465 23.98 -16.86 5.84
CA THR A 465 24.92 -15.94 6.48
C THR A 465 25.11 -14.67 5.67
N THR A 466 25.18 -14.80 4.34
CA THR A 466 25.29 -13.66 3.42
C THR A 466 24.06 -12.78 3.50
N LEU A 467 22.87 -13.38 3.52
CA LEU A 467 21.60 -12.65 3.67
C LEU A 467 21.50 -11.94 5.02
N ALA A 468 21.89 -12.59 6.13
CA ALA A 468 21.85 -11.97 7.46
C ALA A 468 22.84 -10.79 7.59
N LEU A 469 24.00 -10.86 6.92
CA LEU A 469 24.95 -9.75 6.87
C LEU A 469 24.44 -8.58 6.02
N LEU A 470 23.82 -8.86 4.88
CA LEU A 470 23.15 -7.86 4.04
C LEU A 470 22.02 -7.16 4.81
N GLU A 471 21.17 -7.92 5.47
CA GLU A 471 20.06 -7.39 6.28
C GLU A 471 20.58 -6.48 7.40
N ARG A 472 21.65 -6.89 8.08
CA ARG A 472 22.27 -6.06 9.14
C ARG A 472 22.80 -4.74 8.61
N GLN A 473 23.39 -4.72 7.42
CA GLN A 473 23.93 -3.49 6.81
C GLN A 473 22.81 -2.54 6.35
N LEU A 474 21.74 -3.10 5.78
CA LEU A 474 20.61 -2.32 5.29
C LEU A 474 19.69 -1.80 6.41
N LYS A 475 19.92 -2.20 7.67
CA LYS A 475 19.01 -1.90 8.78
C LYS A 475 18.71 -0.40 8.98
N ILE A 476 19.68 0.50 8.78
CA ILE A 476 19.47 1.94 8.89
C ILE A 476 18.61 2.43 7.72
N MET A 477 18.91 1.97 6.50
CA MET A 477 18.14 2.30 5.31
C MET A 477 16.71 1.79 5.41
N THR A 478 16.51 0.54 5.85
CA THR A 478 15.20 -0.06 6.10
C THR A 478 14.38 0.74 7.11
N ALA A 479 15.01 1.29 8.15
CA ALA A 479 14.31 2.15 9.11
C ALA A 479 13.85 3.49 8.50
N VAL A 480 14.64 4.07 7.57
CA VAL A 480 14.23 5.26 6.82
C VAL A 480 13.11 4.91 5.84
N GLN A 481 13.26 3.81 5.10
CA GLN A 481 12.24 3.31 4.17
C GLN A 481 10.92 3.00 4.88
N ALA A 482 10.96 2.48 6.12
CA ALA A 482 9.74 2.25 6.91
C ALA A 482 8.98 3.56 7.21
N ARG A 483 9.69 4.67 7.46
CA ARG A 483 9.06 5.98 7.65
C ARG A 483 8.48 6.51 6.34
N VAL A 484 9.25 6.40 5.24
CA VAL A 484 8.77 6.77 3.90
C VAL A 484 7.51 5.98 3.54
N HIS A 485 7.52 4.66 3.80
CA HIS A 485 6.36 3.79 3.59
C HIS A 485 5.13 4.24 4.40
N PHE A 486 5.33 4.62 5.67
CA PHE A 486 4.24 5.11 6.51
C PHE A 486 3.63 6.41 5.96
N SER A 487 4.46 7.40 5.60
CA SER A 487 4.00 8.64 5.00
C SER A 487 3.36 8.40 3.61
N PHE A 488 3.93 7.49 2.82
CA PHE A 488 3.36 7.10 1.52
C PHE A 488 1.99 6.44 1.66
N LYS A 489 1.80 5.62 2.72
CA LYS A 489 0.47 5.09 3.06
C LYS A 489 -0.53 6.22 3.32
N GLN A 490 -0.16 7.23 4.10
CA GLN A 490 -1.02 8.38 4.35
C GLN A 490 -1.37 9.14 3.07
N GLU A 491 -0.39 9.36 2.18
CA GLU A 491 -0.61 9.99 0.87
C GLU A 491 -1.63 9.21 0.03
N LEU A 492 -1.47 7.90 -0.07
CA LEU A 492 -2.37 7.04 -0.83
C LEU A 492 -3.79 7.00 -0.23
N GLN A 493 -3.90 7.03 1.10
CA GLN A 493 -5.20 7.09 1.79
C GLN A 493 -5.92 8.42 1.53
N LEU A 494 -5.21 9.55 1.56
CA LEU A 494 -5.78 10.85 1.18
C LEU A 494 -6.24 10.87 -0.27
N LEU A 495 -5.43 10.33 -1.20
CA LEU A 495 -5.81 10.22 -2.61
C LEU A 495 -7.05 9.34 -2.81
N ALA A 496 -7.12 8.21 -2.13
CA ALA A 496 -8.29 7.33 -2.19
C ALA A 496 -9.56 8.02 -1.64
N GLY A 497 -9.42 8.78 -0.55
CA GLY A 497 -10.51 9.60 0.00
C GLY A 497 -11.02 10.63 -1.03
N ILE A 498 -10.12 11.33 -1.70
CA ILE A 498 -10.48 12.31 -2.74
C ILE A 498 -11.14 11.61 -3.93
N ILE A 499 -10.61 10.47 -4.40
CA ILE A 499 -11.22 9.70 -5.49
C ILE A 499 -12.64 9.27 -5.09
N ARG A 500 -12.83 8.77 -3.87
CA ARG A 500 -14.15 8.39 -3.35
C ARG A 500 -15.11 9.57 -3.34
N ASP A 501 -14.69 10.73 -2.82
CA ASP A 501 -15.56 11.86 -2.56
C ASP A 501 -15.91 12.66 -3.83
N TYR A 502 -14.97 12.75 -4.78
CA TYR A 502 -15.09 13.55 -6.01
C TYR A 502 -15.37 12.73 -7.27
N THR A 503 -15.58 11.42 -7.17
CA THR A 503 -15.92 10.57 -8.32
C THR A 503 -17.43 10.41 -8.40
N GLU A 504 -17.97 10.46 -9.61
CA GLU A 504 -19.41 10.22 -9.86
C GLU A 504 -19.82 8.80 -9.41
N PRO A 505 -21.08 8.59 -8.93
CA PRO A 505 -21.55 7.27 -8.49
C PRO A 505 -21.40 6.17 -9.55
N ASP A 506 -21.54 6.52 -10.81
CA ASP A 506 -21.39 5.65 -11.98
C ASP A 506 -20.03 5.81 -12.66
N TYR A 507 -19.01 6.12 -11.87
CA TYR A 507 -17.65 6.26 -12.34
C TYR A 507 -17.22 5.04 -13.16
N THR A 508 -16.89 5.30 -14.42
CA THR A 508 -16.51 4.27 -15.37
C THR A 508 -14.99 4.26 -15.54
N PHE A 509 -14.33 3.38 -14.82
CA PHE A 509 -12.97 3.00 -15.13
C PHE A 509 -13.04 1.81 -16.09
N GLU A 510 -12.68 2.01 -17.35
CA GLU A 510 -12.49 0.93 -18.32
C GLU A 510 -11.01 0.61 -18.44
N PRO A 511 -10.52 -0.45 -17.77
CA PRO A 511 -9.18 -0.94 -18.07
C PRO A 511 -9.18 -1.47 -19.51
N ASP A 512 -8.10 -1.27 -20.24
CA ASP A 512 -7.90 -1.66 -21.66
C ASP A 512 -8.26 -3.13 -21.99
N VAL A 513 -8.62 -3.94 -21.00
CA VAL A 513 -8.88 -5.39 -21.12
C VAL A 513 -10.29 -5.76 -20.66
N GLY A 514 -11.23 -4.82 -20.54
CA GLY A 514 -12.64 -5.13 -20.24
C GLY A 514 -12.88 -5.74 -18.85
N GLY A 515 -12.16 -5.31 -17.83
CA GLY A 515 -12.43 -5.68 -16.43
C GLY A 515 -13.66 -4.95 -15.86
N PRO A 516 -14.23 -5.42 -14.74
CA PRO A 516 -15.31 -4.74 -14.06
C PRO A 516 -14.84 -3.37 -13.54
N GLN A 517 -15.73 -2.38 -13.68
CA GLN A 517 -15.49 -0.99 -13.28
C GLN A 517 -15.38 -0.86 -11.75
N ALA A 518 -14.49 0.02 -11.25
CA ALA A 518 -14.48 0.43 -9.86
C ALA A 518 -15.67 1.38 -9.60
N LYS A 519 -16.28 1.25 -8.42
CA LYS A 519 -17.39 2.09 -7.98
C LYS A 519 -16.96 2.92 -6.78
N ARG A 520 -17.61 4.06 -6.55
CA ARG A 520 -17.40 4.89 -5.36
C ARG A 520 -17.49 4.05 -4.06
N THR A 521 -18.53 3.21 -3.95
CA THR A 521 -18.76 2.34 -2.79
C THR A 521 -17.68 1.27 -2.58
N ASP A 522 -16.91 0.92 -3.62
CA ASP A 522 -15.81 -0.04 -3.47
C ASP A 522 -14.69 0.50 -2.56
N TYR A 523 -14.52 1.83 -2.53
CA TYR A 523 -13.50 2.51 -1.71
C TYR A 523 -13.85 2.59 -0.22
N GLU A 524 -15.09 2.35 0.18
CA GLU A 524 -15.52 2.43 1.59
C GLU A 524 -15.08 1.21 2.41
N ASP A 525 -15.03 0.04 1.78
CA ASP A 525 -14.75 -1.25 2.43
C ASP A 525 -13.27 -1.69 2.38
N VAL A 526 -12.40 -0.86 1.79
CA VAL A 526 -11.02 -1.23 1.46
C VAL A 526 -10.02 -0.21 2.00
N ASP A 527 -8.99 -0.68 2.72
CA ASP A 527 -7.83 0.13 3.11
C ASP A 527 -6.74 0.07 2.03
N ILE A 528 -6.12 1.22 1.76
CA ILE A 528 -5.08 1.37 0.75
C ILE A 528 -3.70 1.30 1.41
N LEU A 529 -2.83 0.48 0.85
CA LEU A 529 -1.47 0.28 1.33
C LEU A 529 -0.47 0.41 0.18
N PRO A 530 0.73 0.96 0.42
CA PRO A 530 1.81 0.86 -0.55
C PRO A 530 2.25 -0.59 -0.75
N VAL A 531 2.68 -0.92 -1.96
CA VAL A 531 3.27 -2.24 -2.27
C VAL A 531 4.60 -2.42 -1.54
N SER A 532 5.38 -1.35 -1.39
CA SER A 532 6.64 -1.33 -0.67
C SER A 532 6.42 -1.50 0.83
N ASP A 533 6.50 -2.71 1.35
CA ASP A 533 6.53 -2.97 2.80
C ASP A 533 8.00 -3.24 3.21
N PRO A 534 8.63 -2.36 3.98
CA PRO A 534 10.01 -2.54 4.41
C PRO A 534 10.19 -3.71 5.38
N ASN A 535 9.10 -4.22 5.97
CA ASN A 535 9.11 -5.44 6.79
C ASN A 535 8.88 -6.70 5.95
N ALA A 536 8.46 -6.55 4.69
CA ALA A 536 8.34 -7.66 3.78
C ALA A 536 9.73 -8.16 3.37
N ALA A 537 9.88 -9.46 3.29
CA ALA A 537 11.10 -10.06 2.79
C ALA A 537 11.42 -9.55 1.37
N THR A 538 12.67 -9.19 1.12
CA THR A 538 13.11 -8.77 -0.22
C THR A 538 12.79 -9.84 -1.26
N LEU A 539 12.75 -9.47 -2.55
CA LEU A 539 12.51 -10.44 -3.63
C LEU A 539 13.45 -11.64 -3.52
N SER A 540 14.74 -11.38 -3.27
CA SER A 540 15.75 -12.44 -3.10
C SER A 540 15.48 -13.33 -1.87
N GLN A 541 15.09 -12.74 -0.74
CA GLN A 541 14.71 -13.48 0.46
C GLN A 541 13.45 -14.32 0.22
N ARG A 542 12.43 -13.76 -0.44
CA ARG A 542 11.20 -14.49 -0.80
C ARG A 542 11.50 -15.67 -1.70
N VAL A 543 12.34 -15.49 -2.74
CA VAL A 543 12.75 -16.60 -3.63
C VAL A 543 13.44 -17.72 -2.82
N VAL A 544 14.35 -17.37 -1.91
CA VAL A 544 15.02 -18.35 -1.04
C VAL A 544 14.04 -19.05 -0.09
N GLN A 545 13.09 -18.31 0.49
CA GLN A 545 12.03 -18.88 1.34
C GLN A 545 11.16 -19.87 0.56
N TYR A 546 10.71 -19.48 -0.63
CA TYR A 546 9.90 -20.37 -1.49
C TYR A 546 10.70 -21.60 -1.98
N GLN A 547 12.00 -21.44 -2.27
CA GLN A 547 12.87 -22.60 -2.57
C GLN A 547 13.00 -23.55 -1.37
N ALA A 548 13.14 -23.02 -0.16
CA ALA A 548 13.17 -23.84 1.06
C ALA A 548 11.84 -24.55 1.29
N VAL A 549 10.70 -23.87 1.10
CA VAL A 549 9.36 -24.47 1.19
C VAL A 549 9.19 -25.55 0.11
N LEU A 550 9.66 -25.32 -1.12
CA LEU A 550 9.58 -26.30 -2.20
C LEU A 550 10.40 -27.55 -1.88
N GLN A 551 11.59 -27.40 -1.26
CA GLN A 551 12.37 -28.54 -0.81
C GLN A 551 11.66 -29.34 0.29
N MET A 552 11.00 -28.67 1.25
CA MET A 552 10.19 -29.33 2.27
C MET A 552 8.97 -30.04 1.65
N ALA A 553 8.32 -29.41 0.68
CA ALA A 553 7.17 -29.97 -0.01
C ALA A 553 7.52 -31.22 -0.83
N GLN A 554 8.73 -31.29 -1.41
CA GLN A 554 9.24 -32.50 -2.09
C GLN A 554 9.40 -33.69 -1.15
N MET A 555 9.68 -33.45 0.14
CA MET A 555 9.79 -34.52 1.14
C MET A 555 8.43 -35.05 1.62
N ALA A 556 7.37 -34.24 1.54
CA ALA A 556 6.03 -34.60 2.00
C ALA A 556 4.96 -33.96 1.10
N PRO A 557 4.86 -34.36 -0.19
CA PRO A 557 4.00 -33.74 -1.18
C PRO A 557 2.51 -33.78 -0.83
N ASP A 558 2.08 -34.74 -0.02
CA ASP A 558 0.67 -34.92 0.37
C ASP A 558 0.15 -33.85 1.36
N ILE A 559 1.05 -33.07 1.95
CA ILE A 559 0.71 -32.00 2.93
C ILE A 559 0.54 -30.64 2.24
N TYR A 560 1.17 -30.46 1.07
CA TYR A 560 1.26 -29.18 0.38
C TYR A 560 0.39 -29.16 -0.88
N ASP A 561 -0.29 -28.04 -1.12
CA ASP A 561 -0.88 -27.77 -2.44
C ASP A 561 0.25 -27.34 -3.41
N MET A 562 0.77 -28.30 -4.14
CA MET A 562 1.90 -28.11 -5.07
C MET A 562 1.58 -27.14 -6.20
N PRO A 563 0.41 -27.16 -6.87
CA PRO A 563 0.02 -26.17 -7.87
C PRO A 563 0.02 -24.74 -7.31
N GLN A 564 -0.59 -24.51 -6.16
CA GLN A 564 -0.63 -23.20 -5.52
C GLN A 564 0.77 -22.71 -5.12
N LEU A 565 1.61 -23.61 -4.60
CA LEU A 565 3.00 -23.29 -4.25
C LEU A 565 3.83 -22.90 -5.48
N HIS A 566 3.69 -23.63 -6.59
CA HIS A 566 4.39 -23.29 -7.84
C HIS A 566 3.92 -21.95 -8.42
N ARG A 567 2.62 -21.68 -8.39
CA ARG A 567 2.06 -20.40 -8.84
C ARG A 567 2.59 -19.25 -8.01
N ALA A 568 2.53 -19.34 -6.69
CA ALA A 568 3.07 -18.33 -5.77
C ALA A 568 4.57 -18.08 -6.00
N MET A 569 5.34 -19.13 -6.31
CA MET A 569 6.75 -18.98 -6.66
C MET A 569 6.96 -18.25 -8.00
N LEU A 570 6.15 -18.53 -9.02
CA LEU A 570 6.20 -17.83 -10.31
C LEU A 570 5.82 -16.35 -10.15
N GLU A 571 4.80 -16.05 -9.35
CA GLU A 571 4.38 -14.67 -9.02
C GLU A 571 5.50 -13.91 -8.31
N VAL A 572 6.15 -14.53 -7.34
CA VAL A 572 7.30 -13.92 -6.64
C VAL A 572 8.48 -13.67 -7.58
N MET A 573 8.70 -14.54 -8.59
CA MET A 573 9.74 -14.32 -9.61
C MET A 573 9.34 -13.27 -10.65
N GLY A 574 8.14 -12.67 -10.57
CA GLY A 574 7.66 -11.66 -11.51
C GLY A 574 7.25 -12.19 -12.87
N VAL A 575 6.94 -13.47 -12.96
CA VAL A 575 6.47 -14.08 -14.23
C VAL A 575 5.02 -13.65 -14.48
N LYS A 576 4.82 -12.87 -15.54
CA LYS A 576 3.48 -12.46 -15.97
C LYS A 576 2.68 -13.68 -16.43
N ASN A 577 1.39 -13.71 -16.09
CA ASN A 577 0.48 -14.81 -16.39
C ASN A 577 0.82 -16.15 -15.69
N ALA A 578 1.24 -16.10 -14.43
CA ALA A 578 1.46 -17.30 -13.62
C ALA A 578 0.18 -18.16 -13.50
N ASP A 579 -0.99 -17.52 -13.54
CA ASP A 579 -2.33 -18.11 -13.62
C ASP A 579 -2.52 -19.02 -14.85
N LYS A 580 -1.97 -18.62 -16.01
CA LYS A 580 -2.05 -19.43 -17.25
C LYS A 580 -1.02 -20.56 -17.27
N LEU A 581 0.12 -20.38 -16.58
CA LEU A 581 1.16 -21.40 -16.51
C LEU A 581 0.81 -22.53 -15.54
N VAL A 582 0.21 -22.16 -14.41
CA VAL A 582 -0.27 -23.09 -13.38
C VAL A 582 -1.72 -22.75 -13.05
N PRO A 583 -2.69 -23.19 -13.88
CA PRO A 583 -4.11 -22.94 -13.62
C PRO A 583 -4.56 -23.72 -12.40
N LEU A 584 -5.18 -23.00 -11.43
CA LEU A 584 -5.84 -23.60 -10.27
C LEU A 584 -7.31 -23.92 -10.59
N PRO A 585 -7.92 -24.88 -9.87
CA PRO A 585 -9.35 -25.15 -10.03
C PRO A 585 -10.25 -23.92 -9.80
N GLU A 586 -9.78 -22.97 -8.98
CA GLU A 586 -10.50 -21.72 -8.66
C GLU A 586 -10.48 -20.70 -9.80
N ASP A 587 -9.52 -20.77 -10.70
CA ASP A 587 -9.39 -19.86 -11.85
C ASP A 587 -10.36 -20.21 -13.00
N GLN A 588 -11.03 -21.34 -12.92
CA GLN A 588 -11.95 -21.79 -13.96
C GLN A 588 -13.20 -20.92 -13.95
N LYS A 589 -13.46 -20.28 -15.09
CA LYS A 589 -14.69 -19.51 -15.31
C LYS A 589 -15.84 -20.44 -15.69
N PRO A 590 -17.08 -20.12 -15.29
CA PRO A 590 -18.24 -20.89 -15.71
C PRO A 590 -18.35 -20.89 -17.25
N LYS A 591 -18.65 -22.04 -17.80
CA LYS A 591 -18.85 -22.22 -19.25
C LYS A 591 -20.28 -22.72 -19.49
N ASP A 592 -20.78 -22.59 -20.71
CA ASP A 592 -21.98 -23.25 -21.14
C ASP A 592 -21.74 -24.78 -21.31
N PRO A 593 -22.79 -25.62 -21.20
CA PRO A 593 -22.61 -27.08 -21.19
C PRO A 593 -22.01 -27.66 -22.49
N VAL A 594 -22.14 -26.94 -23.62
CA VAL A 594 -21.54 -27.38 -24.89
C VAL A 594 -20.04 -27.09 -24.89
N SER A 595 -19.63 -25.91 -24.40
CA SER A 595 -18.22 -25.55 -24.24
C SER A 595 -17.52 -26.42 -23.21
N GLU A 596 -18.19 -26.83 -22.13
CA GLU A 596 -17.69 -27.81 -21.16
C GLU A 596 -17.48 -29.17 -21.81
N ASN A 597 -18.43 -29.65 -22.60
CA ASN A 597 -18.26 -30.86 -23.37
C ASN A 597 -17.03 -30.84 -24.30
N MET A 598 -16.82 -29.71 -25.00
CA MET A 598 -15.65 -29.53 -25.87
C MET A 598 -14.32 -29.53 -25.07
N ALA A 599 -14.31 -28.91 -23.89
CA ALA A 599 -13.15 -28.89 -23.00
C ALA A 599 -12.84 -30.31 -22.50
N LEU A 600 -13.86 -31.07 -22.05
CA LEU A 600 -13.68 -32.42 -21.56
C LEU A 600 -13.20 -33.41 -22.66
N LEU A 601 -13.68 -33.26 -23.90
CA LEU A 601 -13.16 -34.02 -25.06
C LEU A 601 -11.66 -33.76 -25.32
N ARG A 602 -11.16 -32.57 -24.97
CA ARG A 602 -9.74 -32.19 -25.06
C ARG A 602 -8.94 -32.59 -23.81
N LEU A 603 -9.61 -33.12 -22.78
CA LEU A 603 -9.05 -33.40 -21.46
C LEU A 603 -8.60 -32.10 -20.73
N GLU A 604 -9.24 -30.99 -21.06
CA GLU A 604 -9.08 -29.75 -20.32
C GLU A 604 -9.95 -29.82 -19.03
N PRO A 605 -9.44 -29.43 -17.87
CA PRO A 605 -10.23 -29.46 -16.64
C PRO A 605 -11.44 -28.52 -16.75
N SER A 606 -12.60 -29.00 -16.35
CA SER A 606 -13.84 -28.22 -16.24
C SER A 606 -14.45 -28.49 -14.88
N LYS A 607 -14.88 -27.42 -14.17
CA LYS A 607 -15.49 -27.47 -12.85
C LYS A 607 -16.94 -26.99 -12.95
N ALA A 608 -17.85 -27.66 -12.25
CA ALA A 608 -19.22 -27.19 -12.09
C ALA A 608 -19.30 -26.10 -11.01
N PHE A 609 -20.18 -25.10 -11.16
CA PHE A 609 -20.37 -23.99 -10.24
C PHE A 609 -21.80 -24.01 -9.68
N PHE A 610 -21.95 -23.75 -8.40
CA PHE A 610 -23.21 -23.91 -7.65
C PHE A 610 -24.41 -23.12 -8.21
N TYR A 611 -24.17 -22.03 -8.96
CA TYR A 611 -25.22 -21.17 -9.56
C TYR A 611 -25.59 -21.55 -11.00
N GLN A 612 -25.03 -22.62 -11.57
CA GLN A 612 -25.38 -23.10 -12.91
C GLN A 612 -26.72 -23.87 -12.86
N ASP A 613 -27.42 -23.93 -14.00
CA ASP A 613 -28.58 -24.83 -14.17
C ASP A 613 -28.09 -26.27 -14.34
N HIS A 614 -27.90 -26.94 -13.20
CA HIS A 614 -27.35 -28.30 -13.18
C HIS A 614 -28.21 -29.31 -13.93
N GLN A 615 -29.54 -29.13 -13.97
CA GLN A 615 -30.42 -30.07 -14.70
C GLN A 615 -30.21 -29.92 -16.20
N ALA A 616 -30.09 -28.67 -16.69
CA ALA A 616 -29.80 -28.41 -18.09
C ALA A 616 -28.42 -28.93 -18.51
N HIS A 617 -27.38 -28.70 -17.66
CA HIS A 617 -26.04 -29.21 -17.90
C HIS A 617 -26.02 -30.76 -17.94
N ILE A 618 -26.59 -31.44 -16.96
CA ILE A 618 -26.72 -32.91 -16.94
C ILE A 618 -27.39 -33.42 -18.20
N ALA A 619 -28.50 -32.81 -18.63
CA ALA A 619 -29.22 -33.23 -19.81
C ALA A 619 -28.35 -33.14 -21.09
N VAL A 620 -27.60 -32.05 -21.26
CA VAL A 620 -26.69 -31.85 -22.42
C VAL A 620 -25.50 -32.81 -22.38
N HIS A 621 -24.90 -33.04 -21.21
CA HIS A 621 -23.79 -33.97 -21.07
C HIS A 621 -24.21 -35.42 -21.32
N MET A 622 -25.38 -35.78 -20.78
CA MET A 622 -25.93 -37.13 -20.99
C MET A 622 -26.35 -37.35 -22.46
N ALA A 623 -26.93 -36.35 -23.13
CA ALA A 623 -27.26 -36.42 -24.56
C ALA A 623 -26.00 -36.68 -25.40
N MET A 624 -24.90 -35.96 -25.09
CA MET A 624 -23.61 -36.17 -25.78
C MET A 624 -23.04 -37.58 -25.54
N MET A 625 -23.14 -38.10 -24.30
CA MET A 625 -22.67 -39.45 -23.95
C MET A 625 -23.52 -40.57 -24.54
N GLN A 626 -24.76 -40.27 -24.96
CA GLN A 626 -25.67 -41.20 -25.60
C GLN A 626 -25.64 -41.12 -27.15
N ASP A 627 -25.03 -40.08 -27.72
CA ASP A 627 -24.95 -39.92 -29.17
C ASP A 627 -23.98 -40.98 -29.78
N PRO A 628 -24.51 -41.85 -30.65
CA PRO A 628 -23.68 -42.91 -31.25
C PRO A 628 -22.54 -42.39 -32.09
N THR A 629 -22.71 -41.21 -32.72
CA THR A 629 -21.68 -40.56 -33.56
C THR A 629 -20.51 -40.09 -32.72
N VAL A 630 -20.82 -39.40 -31.59
CA VAL A 630 -19.82 -38.91 -30.65
C VAL A 630 -19.10 -40.07 -29.96
N MET A 631 -19.85 -41.10 -29.53
CA MET A 631 -19.26 -42.29 -28.89
C MET A 631 -18.35 -43.07 -29.81
N GLN A 632 -18.69 -43.18 -31.12
CA GLN A 632 -17.80 -43.78 -32.11
C GLN A 632 -16.51 -42.97 -32.28
N LEU A 633 -16.60 -41.63 -32.28
CA LEU A 633 -15.45 -40.76 -32.43
C LEU A 633 -14.54 -40.83 -31.19
N ILE A 634 -15.14 -40.84 -29.99
CA ILE A 634 -14.39 -41.00 -28.72
C ILE A 634 -13.69 -42.36 -28.71
N GLY A 635 -14.41 -43.46 -29.14
CA GLY A 635 -13.86 -44.81 -29.14
C GLY A 635 -12.65 -45.00 -30.06
N GLN A 636 -12.48 -44.17 -31.08
CA GLN A 636 -11.28 -44.14 -31.93
C GLN A 636 -10.11 -43.36 -31.31
N ASN A 637 -10.30 -42.61 -30.23
CA ASN A 637 -9.26 -41.83 -29.59
C ASN A 637 -8.41 -42.73 -28.65
N PRO A 638 -7.07 -42.69 -28.72
CA PRO A 638 -6.19 -43.46 -27.81
C PRO A 638 -6.46 -43.18 -26.32
N LYS A 639 -7.06 -42.03 -25.98
CA LYS A 639 -7.40 -41.59 -24.62
C LYS A 639 -8.87 -41.74 -24.28
N ALA A 640 -9.63 -42.58 -25.01
CA ALA A 640 -11.07 -42.78 -24.83
C ALA A 640 -11.50 -43.03 -23.38
N GLY A 641 -10.77 -43.89 -22.66
CA GLY A 641 -11.06 -44.19 -21.27
C GLY A 641 -10.90 -42.96 -20.33
N GLN A 642 -9.93 -42.10 -20.60
CA GLN A 642 -9.72 -40.87 -19.81
C GLN A 642 -10.81 -39.82 -20.07
N ILE A 643 -11.22 -39.67 -21.34
CA ILE A 643 -12.31 -38.77 -21.73
C ILE A 643 -13.62 -39.23 -21.08
N GLN A 644 -13.95 -40.53 -21.13
CA GLN A 644 -15.15 -41.06 -20.53
C GLN A 644 -15.14 -40.90 -18.99
N ALA A 645 -13.99 -41.10 -18.33
CA ALA A 645 -13.83 -40.89 -16.91
C ALA A 645 -14.02 -39.42 -16.53
N ALA A 646 -13.45 -38.47 -17.30
CA ALA A 646 -13.57 -37.05 -17.08
C ALA A 646 -15.04 -36.56 -17.23
N LEU A 647 -15.72 -37.01 -18.29
CA LEU A 647 -17.14 -36.74 -18.51
C LEU A 647 -18.03 -37.24 -17.36
N THR A 648 -17.78 -38.51 -16.94
CA THR A 648 -18.55 -39.11 -15.83
C THR A 648 -18.31 -38.37 -14.50
N ALA A 649 -17.05 -37.97 -14.22
CA ALA A 649 -16.70 -37.20 -13.03
C ALA A 649 -17.38 -35.83 -13.02
N HIS A 650 -17.36 -35.13 -14.15
CA HIS A 650 -17.98 -33.81 -14.27
C HIS A 650 -19.52 -33.86 -14.15
N VAL A 651 -20.17 -34.88 -14.76
CA VAL A 651 -21.60 -35.11 -14.55
C VAL A 651 -21.91 -35.40 -13.08
N ALA A 652 -21.05 -36.13 -12.39
CA ALA A 652 -21.22 -36.41 -10.96
C ALA A 652 -21.13 -35.11 -10.09
N GLU A 653 -20.29 -34.14 -10.46
CA GLU A 653 -20.26 -32.81 -9.81
C GLU A 653 -21.61 -32.10 -9.97
N HIS A 654 -22.16 -32.03 -11.21
CA HIS A 654 -23.45 -31.42 -11.43
C HIS A 654 -24.59 -32.14 -10.68
N VAL A 655 -24.56 -33.47 -10.61
CA VAL A 655 -25.54 -34.25 -9.82
C VAL A 655 -25.39 -33.91 -8.33
N GLY A 656 -24.19 -33.71 -7.81
CA GLY A 656 -23.93 -33.29 -6.44
C GLY A 656 -24.57 -31.94 -6.13
N TYR A 657 -24.36 -30.95 -6.98
CA TYR A 657 -24.96 -29.61 -6.81
C TYR A 657 -26.48 -29.62 -7.03
N ALA A 658 -27.01 -30.41 -7.96
CA ALA A 658 -28.45 -30.57 -8.13
C ALA A 658 -29.11 -31.20 -6.88
N TYR A 659 -28.43 -32.15 -6.26
CA TYR A 659 -28.87 -32.76 -5.00
C TYR A 659 -28.80 -31.74 -3.84
N ARG A 660 -27.74 -30.91 -3.76
CA ARG A 660 -27.65 -29.82 -2.80
C ARG A 660 -28.81 -28.83 -2.96
N ALA A 661 -29.11 -28.39 -4.19
CA ALA A 661 -30.24 -27.48 -4.46
C ALA A 661 -31.60 -28.09 -4.03
N GLN A 662 -31.80 -29.43 -4.22
CA GLN A 662 -32.99 -30.10 -3.71
C GLN A 662 -33.08 -30.06 -2.19
N ILE A 663 -31.98 -30.25 -1.47
CA ILE A 663 -31.93 -30.15 -0.02
C ILE A 663 -32.23 -28.72 0.44
N GLU A 664 -31.67 -27.71 -0.19
CA GLU A 664 -31.91 -26.28 0.09
C GLU A 664 -33.40 -25.92 -0.09
N GLN A 665 -34.01 -26.44 -1.15
CA GLN A 665 -35.44 -26.27 -1.41
C GLN A 665 -36.30 -26.93 -0.31
N GLN A 666 -35.90 -28.10 0.21
CA GLN A 666 -36.59 -28.79 1.30
C GLN A 666 -36.40 -28.08 2.64
N LEU A 667 -35.24 -27.48 2.88
CA LEU A 667 -34.93 -26.71 4.08
C LEU A 667 -35.59 -25.33 4.08
N GLY A 668 -35.90 -24.77 2.90
CA GLY A 668 -36.42 -23.40 2.74
C GLY A 668 -35.38 -22.30 3.04
N MET A 669 -34.11 -22.65 3.11
CA MET A 669 -32.99 -21.73 3.33
C MET A 669 -31.77 -22.20 2.55
N PRO A 670 -30.91 -21.25 2.09
CA PRO A 670 -29.66 -21.61 1.41
C PRO A 670 -28.67 -22.25 2.41
N LEU A 671 -27.91 -23.22 1.92
CA LEU A 671 -26.82 -23.83 2.68
C LEU A 671 -25.59 -22.91 2.64
N PRO A 672 -24.79 -22.84 3.72
CA PRO A 672 -23.56 -22.08 3.74
C PRO A 672 -22.59 -22.55 2.65
N PRO A 673 -21.68 -21.66 2.16
CA PRO A 673 -20.65 -22.01 1.21
C PRO A 673 -19.78 -23.18 1.68
N GLU A 674 -19.22 -23.96 0.77
CA GLU A 674 -18.40 -25.16 1.08
C GLU A 674 -17.17 -24.83 1.93
N ASP A 675 -16.63 -23.61 1.82
CA ASP A 675 -15.40 -23.16 2.49
C ASP A 675 -15.68 -22.48 3.85
N GLU A 676 -16.92 -22.29 4.25
CA GLU A 676 -17.26 -21.58 5.48
C GLU A 676 -17.13 -22.51 6.71
N LYS A 677 -16.23 -22.13 7.63
CA LYS A 677 -16.08 -22.83 8.93
C LYS A 677 -17.22 -22.45 9.87
N LEU A 678 -18.18 -23.35 10.02
CA LEU A 678 -19.30 -23.14 10.92
C LEU A 678 -18.92 -23.35 12.40
N PRO A 679 -19.50 -22.57 13.34
CA PRO A 679 -19.40 -22.87 14.75
C PRO A 679 -19.97 -24.27 15.05
N PRO A 680 -19.36 -25.08 15.95
CA PRO A 680 -19.76 -26.48 16.18
C PRO A 680 -21.23 -26.69 16.56
N GLN A 681 -21.85 -25.67 17.21
CA GLN A 681 -23.27 -25.74 17.59
C GLN A 681 -24.20 -25.54 16.38
N VAL A 682 -23.80 -24.65 15.46
CA VAL A 682 -24.55 -24.38 14.23
C VAL A 682 -24.40 -25.57 13.28
N GLU A 683 -23.21 -26.13 13.17
CA GLU A 683 -22.94 -27.32 12.35
C GLU A 683 -23.78 -28.52 12.80
N LEU A 684 -23.85 -28.75 14.11
CA LEU A 684 -24.65 -29.85 14.66
C LEU A 684 -26.16 -29.68 14.37
N ALA A 685 -26.68 -28.46 14.54
CA ALA A 685 -28.10 -28.16 14.26
C ALA A 685 -28.41 -28.29 12.76
N LEU A 686 -27.53 -27.74 11.90
CA LEU A 686 -27.66 -27.78 10.46
C LEU A 686 -27.59 -29.22 9.96
N SER A 687 -26.64 -30.01 10.42
CA SER A 687 -26.52 -31.45 10.08
C SER A 687 -27.75 -32.22 10.40
N GLY A 688 -28.42 -31.94 11.54
CA GLY A 688 -29.70 -32.56 11.93
C GLY A 688 -30.84 -32.21 10.95
N MET A 689 -30.95 -30.95 10.57
CA MET A 689 -31.97 -30.51 9.60
C MET A 689 -31.70 -31.07 8.18
N MET A 690 -30.44 -31.05 7.76
CA MET A 690 -30.02 -31.65 6.47
C MET A 690 -30.32 -33.14 6.40
N ALA A 691 -30.14 -33.88 7.49
CA ALA A 691 -30.46 -35.32 7.52
C ALA A 691 -31.95 -35.59 7.33
N GLN A 692 -32.82 -34.75 7.91
CA GLN A 692 -34.28 -34.85 7.71
C GLN A 692 -34.68 -34.51 6.26
N ALA A 693 -34.12 -33.41 5.71
CA ALA A 693 -34.37 -33.01 4.33
C ALA A 693 -33.89 -34.05 3.32
N ALA A 694 -32.72 -34.65 3.55
CA ALA A 694 -32.18 -35.72 2.71
C ALA A 694 -33.09 -36.99 2.72
N GLN A 695 -33.66 -37.33 3.88
CA GLN A 695 -34.63 -38.43 3.95
C GLN A 695 -35.93 -38.16 3.17
N GLN A 696 -36.43 -36.93 3.24
CA GLN A 696 -37.61 -36.51 2.47
C GLN A 696 -37.31 -36.51 0.96
N THR A 697 -36.18 -35.97 0.54
CA THR A 697 -35.70 -35.99 -0.84
C THR A 697 -35.56 -37.43 -1.36
N LEU A 698 -35.00 -38.35 -0.56
CA LEU A 698 -34.89 -39.77 -0.90
C LEU A 698 -36.24 -40.40 -1.14
N GLN A 699 -37.23 -40.15 -0.25
CA GLN A 699 -38.60 -40.68 -0.41
C GLN A 699 -39.26 -40.14 -1.66
N GLN A 700 -39.09 -38.86 -1.98
CA GLN A 700 -39.66 -38.26 -3.21
C GLN A 700 -39.03 -38.85 -4.48
N ASN A 701 -37.70 -38.99 -4.51
CA ASN A 701 -36.99 -39.56 -5.66
C ASN A 701 -37.31 -41.06 -5.83
N GLN A 702 -37.49 -41.81 -4.74
CA GLN A 702 -37.98 -43.19 -4.82
C GLN A 702 -39.40 -43.31 -5.35
N ALA A 703 -40.28 -42.39 -4.93
CA ALA A 703 -41.65 -42.35 -5.41
C ALA A 703 -41.73 -42.02 -6.90
N GLN A 704 -40.92 -41.06 -7.37
CA GLN A 704 -40.82 -40.72 -8.80
C GLN A 704 -40.25 -41.86 -9.64
N ALA A 705 -39.17 -42.51 -9.16
CA ALA A 705 -38.58 -43.66 -9.84
C ALA A 705 -39.58 -44.83 -9.95
N ALA A 706 -40.37 -45.08 -8.88
CA ALA A 706 -41.42 -46.11 -8.88
C ALA A 706 -42.54 -45.79 -9.88
N GLN A 707 -42.93 -44.50 -9.98
CA GLN A 707 -43.90 -44.08 -10.98
C GLN A 707 -43.40 -44.22 -12.44
N GLN A 708 -42.15 -43.92 -12.70
CA GLN A 708 -41.56 -44.09 -14.02
C GLN A 708 -41.40 -45.57 -14.37
N GLN A 709 -41.03 -46.44 -13.43
CA GLN A 709 -40.97 -47.87 -13.66
C GLN A 709 -42.37 -48.51 -13.86
N ALA A 710 -43.41 -48.00 -13.17
CA ALA A 710 -44.76 -48.48 -13.37
C ALA A 710 -45.31 -48.15 -14.78
N GLN A 711 -44.84 -47.05 -15.42
CA GLN A 711 -45.19 -46.72 -16.79
C GLN A 711 -44.44 -47.56 -17.84
N GLN A 712 -43.25 -48.05 -17.55
CA GLN A 712 -42.46 -48.91 -18.46
C GLN A 712 -42.80 -50.39 -18.34
N GLN A 713 -43.41 -50.80 -17.22
CA GLN A 713 -43.74 -52.22 -16.94
C GLN A 713 -45.00 -52.76 -17.72
N GLN A 714 -45.65 -51.95 -18.52
CA GLN A 714 -46.76 -52.52 -19.37
C GLN A 714 -46.29 -53.22 -20.67
N GLN A 715 -44.99 -53.34 -20.92
CA GLN A 715 -44.51 -53.86 -22.21
C GLN A 715 -43.44 -54.97 -22.21
N ASP A 716 -42.94 -55.50 -21.04
CA ASP A 716 -41.87 -56.55 -21.15
C ASP A 716 -41.97 -57.71 -20.10
N PRO A 717 -41.95 -59.01 -20.51
CA PRO A 717 -42.04 -60.16 -19.60
C PRO A 717 -40.76 -60.51 -18.84
N VAL A 718 -39.61 -59.88 -19.15
CA VAL A 718 -38.32 -60.16 -18.55
C VAL A 718 -38.16 -59.49 -17.14
N VAL A 719 -39.05 -58.57 -16.79
CA VAL A 719 -38.96 -57.73 -15.60
C VAL A 719 -39.45 -58.48 -14.34
N GLN A 720 -40.16 -59.58 -14.43
CA GLN A 720 -40.62 -60.30 -13.22
C GLN A 720 -39.50 -61.02 -12.42
N MET A 721 -38.38 -61.38 -13.06
CA MET A 721 -37.25 -61.98 -12.35
C MET A 721 -36.37 -60.88 -11.64
N GLN A 722 -36.34 -59.67 -12.16
CA GLN A 722 -35.60 -58.55 -11.47
C GLN A 722 -36.37 -57.99 -10.28
N GLN A 723 -37.70 -58.09 -10.25
CA GLN A 723 -38.48 -57.64 -9.11
C GLN A 723 -38.27 -58.44 -7.83
N GLN A 724 -37.98 -59.71 -7.89
CA GLN A 724 -37.63 -60.52 -6.72
C GLN A 724 -36.27 -60.17 -6.14
N GLU A 725 -35.30 -59.81 -6.99
CA GLU A 725 -33.99 -59.38 -6.55
C GLU A 725 -34.04 -58.01 -5.86
N LEU A 726 -34.89 -57.12 -6.33
CA LEU A 726 -35.09 -55.80 -5.77
C LEU A 726 -35.85 -55.83 -4.42
N GLN A 727 -36.77 -56.73 -4.22
CA GLN A 727 -37.44 -56.94 -2.92
C GLN A 727 -36.48 -57.38 -1.83
N ILE A 728 -35.48 -58.22 -2.16
CA ILE A 728 -34.46 -58.69 -1.20
C ILE A 728 -33.50 -57.50 -0.86
N LYS A 729 -33.18 -56.67 -1.81
CA LYS A 729 -32.37 -55.45 -1.55
C LYS A 729 -33.10 -54.41 -0.75
N GLN A 730 -34.42 -54.23 -0.94
CA GLN A 730 -35.24 -53.32 -0.13
C GLN A 730 -35.36 -53.78 1.32
N GLN A 731 -35.47 -55.08 1.57
CA GLN A 731 -35.43 -55.60 2.94
C GLN A 731 -34.08 -55.39 3.62
N ALA A 732 -32.96 -55.53 2.89
CA ALA A 732 -31.65 -55.25 3.44
C ALA A 732 -31.47 -53.72 3.77
N LEU A 733 -32.03 -52.84 2.95
CA LEU A 733 -32.00 -51.39 3.18
C LEU A 733 -32.88 -50.96 4.38
N GLN A 734 -34.04 -51.61 4.58
CA GLN A 734 -34.89 -51.38 5.74
C GLN A 734 -34.21 -51.82 7.06
N ILE A 735 -33.47 -52.92 7.03
CA ILE A 735 -32.68 -53.34 8.18
C ILE A 735 -31.58 -52.35 8.48
N GLN A 736 -30.92 -51.80 7.48
CA GLN A 736 -29.88 -50.76 7.65
C GLN A 736 -30.44 -49.42 8.15
N GLN A 737 -31.68 -49.06 7.72
CA GLN A 737 -32.38 -47.88 8.25
C GLN A 737 -32.80 -48.03 9.71
N GLN A 738 -33.23 -49.25 10.13
CA GLN A 738 -33.52 -49.54 11.52
C GLN A 738 -32.25 -49.47 12.39
N GLU A 739 -31.13 -50.00 11.90
CA GLU A 739 -29.86 -49.84 12.63
C GLU A 739 -29.43 -48.41 12.83
N VAL A 740 -29.60 -47.53 11.83
CA VAL A 740 -29.31 -46.09 11.92
C VAL A 740 -30.26 -45.39 12.89
N GLN A 741 -31.58 -45.75 12.87
CA GLN A 741 -32.53 -45.17 13.84
C GLN A 741 -32.24 -45.61 15.28
N ILE A 742 -31.85 -46.87 15.49
CA ILE A 742 -31.47 -47.37 16.83
C ILE A 742 -30.20 -46.64 17.32
N LYS A 743 -29.19 -46.42 16.44
CA LYS A 743 -28.01 -45.65 16.80
C LYS A 743 -28.32 -44.18 17.08
N ALA A 744 -29.25 -43.57 16.32
CA ALA A 744 -29.67 -42.19 16.55
C ALA A 744 -30.44 -42.04 17.91
N GLN A 745 -31.32 -42.99 18.21
CA GLN A 745 -32.01 -43.00 19.50
C GLN A 745 -31.05 -43.27 20.69
N GLN A 746 -30.05 -44.12 20.51
CA GLN A 746 -29.02 -44.32 21.53
C GLN A 746 -28.17 -43.07 21.75
N ALA A 747 -27.84 -42.33 20.66
CA ALA A 747 -27.12 -41.06 20.76
C ALA A 747 -27.95 -39.97 21.45
N GLN A 748 -29.26 -39.89 21.15
CA GLN A 748 -30.16 -38.97 21.85
C GLN A 748 -30.34 -39.31 23.35
N ALA A 749 -30.45 -40.59 23.70
CA ALA A 749 -30.52 -41.01 25.07
C ALA A 749 -29.24 -40.73 25.86
N GLN A 750 -28.07 -40.89 25.21
CA GLN A 750 -26.77 -40.52 25.82
C GLN A 750 -26.61 -39.00 25.97
N ALA A 751 -27.13 -38.19 25.04
CA ALA A 751 -27.13 -36.73 25.14
C ALA A 751 -28.04 -36.25 26.27
N GLN A 752 -29.24 -36.82 26.43
CA GLN A 752 -30.16 -36.50 27.53
C GLN A 752 -29.60 -36.90 28.90
N ASN A 753 -28.97 -38.05 29.01
CA ASN A 753 -28.32 -38.49 30.24
C ASN A 753 -27.15 -37.56 30.63
N LYS A 754 -26.39 -37.11 29.60
CA LYS A 754 -25.28 -36.16 29.84
C LYS A 754 -25.78 -34.76 30.25
N GLN A 755 -26.92 -34.34 29.70
CA GLN A 755 -27.56 -33.07 30.07
C GLN A 755 -28.13 -33.13 31.52
N GLN A 756 -28.74 -34.28 31.92
CA GLN A 756 -29.21 -34.50 33.31
C GLN A 756 -28.04 -34.56 34.29
N GLU A 757 -26.93 -35.19 33.92
CA GLU A 757 -25.71 -35.22 34.74
C GLU A 757 -25.08 -33.84 34.93
N LEU A 758 -25.12 -32.99 33.91
CA LEU A 758 -24.66 -31.59 33.98
C LEU A 758 -25.59 -30.72 34.83
N GLN A 759 -26.91 -30.93 34.74
CA GLN A 759 -27.88 -30.22 35.62
C GLN A 759 -27.73 -30.64 37.09
N LEU A 760 -27.49 -31.91 37.34
CA LEU A 760 -27.27 -32.42 38.70
C LEU A 760 -25.95 -31.86 39.27
N LYS A 761 -24.91 -31.79 38.48
CA LYS A 761 -23.62 -31.15 38.89
C LYS A 761 -23.74 -29.65 39.11
N ALA A 762 -24.58 -28.96 38.34
CA ALA A 762 -24.86 -27.54 38.55
C ALA A 762 -25.62 -27.28 39.87
N GLN A 763 -26.62 -28.12 40.19
CA GLN A 763 -27.35 -28.02 41.45
C GLN A 763 -26.50 -28.38 42.68
N ILE A 764 -25.55 -29.30 42.55
CA ILE A 764 -24.57 -29.60 43.59
C ILE A 764 -23.59 -28.45 43.81
N ALA A 765 -23.14 -27.81 42.71
CA ALA A 765 -22.27 -26.65 42.79
C ALA A 765 -22.96 -25.43 43.43
N GLU A 766 -24.25 -25.22 43.16
CA GLU A 766 -25.03 -24.12 43.75
C GLU A 766 -25.25 -24.29 45.27
N LYS A 767 -25.44 -25.52 45.72
CA LYS A 767 -25.51 -25.82 47.15
C LYS A 767 -24.16 -25.74 47.87
N GLN A 768 -23.05 -25.94 47.21
CA GLN A 768 -21.71 -25.76 47.79
C GLN A 768 -21.28 -24.29 47.85
N ILE A 769 -21.73 -23.44 46.93
CA ILE A 769 -21.43 -21.98 46.95
C ILE A 769 -22.12 -21.25 48.09
N GLN A 770 -23.31 -21.71 48.57
CA GLN A 770 -24.00 -21.10 49.70
C GLN A 770 -23.37 -21.43 51.08
N LYS A 771 -22.37 -22.30 51.16
CA LYS A 771 -21.77 -22.74 52.43
C LYS A 771 -20.36 -22.24 52.73
N ILE A 772 -19.75 -21.45 51.77
CA ILE A 772 -18.39 -20.91 51.93
C ILE A 772 -18.37 -19.43 51.56
N GLY A 773 -19.00 -18.64 52.40
CA GLY A 773 -18.74 -17.21 52.50
C GLY A 773 -17.74 -16.98 53.63
N THR A 774 -16.56 -16.54 53.29
CA THR A 774 -15.44 -16.13 54.17
C THR A 774 -14.26 -17.10 54.22
N ASP A 775 -13.46 -17.14 53.17
CA ASP A 775 -12.00 -17.43 53.18
C ASP A 775 -11.51 -17.90 51.78
N THR A 776 -11.46 -17.07 50.81
CA THR A 776 -10.80 -17.47 49.56
C THR A 776 -10.41 -16.30 48.66
N ALA A 777 -9.50 -15.45 49.13
CA ALA A 777 -8.75 -14.59 48.25
C ALA A 777 -7.36 -15.17 47.87
N LEU A 778 -6.97 -16.32 48.46
CA LEU A 778 -5.62 -16.88 48.26
C LEU A 778 -5.61 -18.22 47.49
N SER A 779 -6.78 -18.85 47.29
CA SER A 779 -6.87 -20.17 46.61
C SER A 779 -7.24 -20.07 45.13
N LEU A 780 -7.73 -18.93 44.65
CA LEU A 780 -8.11 -18.74 43.23
C LEU A 780 -6.92 -18.70 42.28
N ALA A 781 -5.78 -18.14 42.71
CA ALA A 781 -4.57 -18.08 41.89
C ALA A 781 -3.87 -19.44 41.70
N LYS A 782 -4.08 -20.38 42.63
CA LYS A 782 -3.54 -21.73 42.48
C LYS A 782 -4.38 -22.64 41.60
N LEU A 783 -5.69 -22.40 41.55
CA LEU A 783 -6.61 -23.25 40.76
C LEU A 783 -6.57 -22.92 39.26
N GLU A 784 -6.24 -21.69 38.89
CA GLU A 784 -6.06 -21.32 37.48
C GLU A 784 -4.81 -21.96 36.88
N LEU A 785 -3.72 -22.01 37.63
CA LEU A 785 -2.47 -22.62 37.18
C LEU A 785 -2.60 -24.16 37.03
N GLU A 786 -3.44 -24.80 37.88
CA GLU A 786 -3.69 -26.22 37.82
C GLU A 786 -4.66 -26.60 36.69
N LYS A 787 -5.58 -25.71 36.35
CA LYS A 787 -6.50 -25.86 35.22
C LYS A 787 -5.81 -25.79 33.85
N GLU A 788 -4.86 -24.90 33.71
CA GLU A 788 -4.00 -24.83 32.47
C GLU A 788 -3.12 -26.08 32.33
N ARG A 789 -2.59 -26.58 33.45
CA ARG A 789 -1.78 -27.80 33.45
C ARG A 789 -2.60 -29.05 33.09
N MET A 790 -3.85 -29.16 33.62
CA MET A 790 -4.76 -30.27 33.31
C MET A 790 -5.30 -30.21 31.87
N GLN A 791 -5.42 -29.01 31.26
CA GLN A 791 -5.75 -28.88 29.83
C GLN A 791 -4.59 -29.29 28.92
N GLY A 792 -3.36 -29.00 29.31
CA GLY A 792 -2.16 -29.45 28.61
C GLY A 792 -2.01 -30.99 28.66
N GLU A 793 -2.27 -31.61 29.80
CA GLU A 793 -2.22 -33.08 29.97
C GLU A 793 -3.30 -33.80 29.16
N ARG A 794 -4.53 -33.25 29.08
CA ARG A 794 -5.63 -33.83 28.27
C ARG A 794 -5.34 -33.75 26.77
N GLN A 795 -4.69 -32.68 26.29
CA GLN A 795 -4.27 -32.57 24.88
C GLN A 795 -3.14 -33.54 24.57
N ALA A 796 -2.23 -33.76 25.51
CA ALA A 796 -1.16 -34.74 25.37
C ALA A 796 -1.65 -36.21 25.37
N GLU A 797 -2.69 -36.52 26.17
CA GLU A 797 -3.32 -37.86 26.17
C GLU A 797 -4.15 -38.11 24.91
N GLN A 798 -4.90 -37.10 24.41
CA GLN A 798 -5.57 -37.22 23.11
C GLN A 798 -4.61 -37.41 21.96
N GLY A 799 -3.47 -36.73 21.99
CA GLY A 799 -2.40 -36.94 21.00
C GLY A 799 -1.82 -38.35 21.04
N LYS A 800 -1.65 -38.93 22.24
CA LYS A 800 -1.19 -40.32 22.39
C LYS A 800 -2.22 -41.36 21.94
N MET A 801 -3.51 -41.09 22.20
CA MET A 801 -4.60 -42.01 21.80
C MET A 801 -4.80 -42.03 20.30
N ASN A 802 -4.67 -40.87 19.62
CA ASN A 802 -4.71 -40.79 18.15
C ASN A 802 -3.49 -41.47 17.51
N ALA A 803 -2.31 -41.35 18.13
CA ALA A 803 -1.10 -42.03 17.65
C ALA A 803 -1.22 -43.57 17.80
N GLN A 804 -1.83 -44.05 18.88
CA GLN A 804 -2.09 -45.51 19.06
C GLN A 804 -3.14 -46.06 18.09
N GLN A 805 -4.19 -45.29 17.75
CA GLN A 805 -5.18 -45.70 16.76
C GLN A 805 -4.57 -45.75 15.33
N THR A 806 -3.67 -44.79 14.99
CA THR A 806 -2.97 -44.82 13.73
C THR A 806 -2.00 -45.99 13.61
N GLN A 807 -1.31 -46.34 14.71
CA GLN A 807 -0.44 -47.51 14.80
C GLN A 807 -1.20 -48.84 14.65
N ALA A 808 -2.37 -48.95 15.27
CA ALA A 808 -3.24 -50.14 15.13
C ALA A 808 -3.80 -50.29 13.71
N GLY A 809 -4.13 -49.17 13.05
CA GLY A 809 -4.56 -49.17 11.64
C GLY A 809 -3.47 -49.63 10.67
N VAL A 810 -2.25 -49.19 10.89
CA VAL A 810 -1.08 -49.57 10.10
C VAL A 810 -0.75 -51.05 10.29
N GLN A 811 -0.86 -51.55 11.55
CA GLN A 811 -0.63 -52.95 11.88
C GLN A 811 -1.64 -53.87 11.17
N MET A 812 -2.91 -53.48 11.16
CA MET A 812 -4.01 -54.22 10.50
C MET A 812 -3.81 -54.21 8.98
N GLY A 813 -3.32 -53.13 8.38
CA GLY A 813 -3.00 -53.04 6.97
C GLY A 813 -1.81 -53.96 6.57
N VAL A 814 -0.81 -54.03 7.41
CA VAL A 814 0.34 -54.95 7.19
C VAL A 814 -0.05 -56.43 7.28
N ASP A 815 -0.96 -56.78 8.20
CA ASP A 815 -1.44 -58.14 8.37
C ASP A 815 -2.34 -58.58 7.18
N ILE A 816 -3.17 -57.68 6.65
CA ILE A 816 -3.98 -57.92 5.43
C ILE A 816 -3.05 -58.11 4.23
N ALA A 817 -1.98 -57.35 4.11
CA ALA A 817 -0.98 -57.46 3.02
C ALA A 817 -0.21 -58.77 3.12
N LYS A 818 0.13 -59.28 4.33
CA LYS A 818 0.76 -60.58 4.56
C LYS A 818 -0.16 -61.76 4.24
N HIS A 819 -1.45 -61.68 4.58
CA HIS A 819 -2.43 -62.69 4.21
C HIS A 819 -2.66 -62.79 2.67
N LYS A 820 -2.64 -61.67 1.96
CA LYS A 820 -2.72 -61.65 0.50
C LYS A 820 -1.47 -62.23 -0.17
N ALA A 821 -0.31 -61.99 0.39
CA ALA A 821 0.96 -62.53 -0.13
C ALA A 821 1.16 -64.05 0.13
N THR A 822 0.45 -64.60 1.11
CA THR A 822 0.45 -66.07 1.38
C THR A 822 -0.57 -66.81 0.55
N ALA A 823 -1.67 -66.19 0.12
CA ALA A 823 -2.69 -66.75 -0.76
C ALA A 823 -2.19 -66.91 -2.23
N ASP A 824 -1.29 -66.08 -2.69
CA ASP A 824 -0.73 -66.19 -4.05
C ASP A 824 0.45 -67.22 -4.21
N LYS A 825 0.86 -67.90 -3.11
CA LYS A 825 1.92 -68.92 -3.17
C LYS A 825 1.38 -70.39 -3.19
N GLN A 826 0.07 -70.56 -3.25
CA GLN A 826 -0.53 -71.91 -3.39
C GLN A 826 -1.43 -71.97 -4.64
N LYS A 827 -0.82 -72.05 -5.79
CA LYS A 827 -1.42 -72.63 -6.98
C LYS A 827 -0.43 -73.64 -7.57
N PRO A 828 -0.82 -74.90 -7.75
CA PRO A 828 0.06 -75.94 -8.23
C PRO A 828 0.29 -75.78 -9.72
N THR A 829 1.51 -76.05 -10.10
CA THR A 829 1.99 -76.34 -11.47
C THR A 829 1.30 -77.61 -11.92
N GLU A 830 0.53 -77.59 -13.00
CA GLU A 830 0.27 -78.74 -13.84
C GLU A 830 0.69 -78.49 -15.28
N GLN A 831 1.37 -79.44 -15.75
CA GLN A 831 1.99 -79.65 -17.05
C GLN A 831 1.02 -79.58 -18.21
N THR A 832 1.29 -79.00 -19.26
CA THR A 832 1.72 -79.47 -20.59
C THR A 832 1.96 -78.24 -21.50
#